data_7e4fd4a2ae123f14228fbb7421d95b91
#
_entry.id   7e4fd4a2ae123f14228fbb7421d95b91
#
_cell.length_a   1.000
_cell.length_b   1.000
_cell.length_c   1.000
_cell.angle_alpha   90.00
_cell.angle_beta   90.00
_cell.angle_gamma   90.00
#
_symmetry.space_group_name_H-M   'P 1'
#
loop_
_entity.id
_entity.type
_entity.pdbx_description
1 polymer ?
#
loop_
_entity_poly.entity_id
_entity_poly.type
_entity_poly.pdbx_seq_one_letter_code
_entity_poly.pdbx_strand_id
1 'polypeptide(L)'
;MELYEKSRVLLNYPYTLTIQRSHKKGQYENKRILCEDIFTFDIETTSFFFDRDKKPFLYKPGMDPEYWAGIYAGAVPYIWQFGVNNTYYYGRDIEDFYKLLNDFSKDMQIRIAVHNLSFEWHFLDRLTWSTVFAKNSHKPIKAKCAEFPNIEFYCTLSLTGRSLASWGKFLNMPKRVGDLDYNQMRTPLTPLNDTELGYCERDLEVMYVGLLDELKVYNSVWKLPLTSTGKVRRIVKDMLMSDEDYIKYIKELVPENAYQYDLSLRVFAGGYTHANRLFFSRTWFNPDGLQGEHVDYTSDYPFQMVARKFPCTGWSMCENRIPDIKNFKDYAYKMHLSFKNIRCQKSNTYIPINNKVKCINAKVDNGRLIKADECDIWLTELDYDIIRQVYKWDSVKVLEIWEAEKDYLPIKFVEYILQLFHDKTVLKGVNDSECMLQKGLLNGLFGMCCTALLQAEIIWKTDIEHWTIKRITKEDIETRLKELRRFSDKRYFLNFDWGVWTAAYARWMLWNDIVIPYDMKVMYCDTDSAFLNEKIDFSKYNRSQTKLLKKVCDERGIDFEKTQPRNQKGKQSFLGTLTQEEEFTEFRTLGAKRYVERWRSDGQLHMTVAGINKDAVSCLKDNIENFKNGVVFDKDEKDVSKLLHTYVEDMPPIKFPDGYISKQKRGVNLRPNGYRLKTDESYDELLCKISEASHVEAYENHLKSVWYDDIDEIIEMEFNKHG
;
A
#
# COMPACT_ATOMS: atom_id res chain seq x y z
N MET A 1 -4.32 17.19 -31.92
CA MET A 1 -2.83 17.20 -31.76
C MET A 1 -2.15 17.57 -33.07
N GLU A 2 -1.02 18.27 -32.98
CA GLU A 2 -0.18 18.62 -34.12
C GLU A 2 1.03 17.70 -34.19
N LEU A 3 1.41 17.27 -35.40
CA LEU A 3 2.64 16.50 -35.60
C LEU A 3 3.85 17.38 -35.22
N TYR A 4 4.68 16.87 -34.32
CA TYR A 4 5.91 17.55 -33.93
C TYR A 4 6.94 17.43 -35.07
N GLU A 5 6.84 18.32 -36.02
CA GLU A 5 7.86 18.51 -37.04
C GLU A 5 8.85 19.53 -36.53
N LYS A 6 10.04 19.12 -36.17
CA LYS A 6 11.31 19.90 -36.08
C LYS A 6 11.25 21.45 -35.93
N SER A 7 10.02 22.00 -35.84
CA SER A 7 9.81 23.41 -35.58
C SER A 7 10.10 23.62 -34.10
N ARG A 8 11.16 24.28 -33.80
CA ARG A 8 11.64 24.72 -32.47
C ARG A 8 10.59 25.56 -31.71
N VAL A 9 9.34 25.17 -31.78
CA VAL A 9 8.19 25.87 -31.17
C VAL A 9 8.41 26.05 -29.67
N LEU A 10 9.00 25.05 -29.01
CA LEU A 10 9.26 25.10 -27.58
C LEU A 10 10.40 26.06 -27.19
N LEU A 11 11.33 26.40 -28.09
CA LEU A 11 12.39 27.37 -27.82
C LEU A 11 11.88 28.80 -27.63
N ASN A 12 10.77 29.15 -28.28
CA ASN A 12 10.17 30.47 -28.25
C ASN A 12 8.84 30.53 -27.51
N TYR A 13 8.49 29.44 -26.80
CA TYR A 13 7.25 29.38 -26.03
C TYR A 13 7.28 30.40 -24.88
N PRO A 14 6.21 31.16 -24.61
CA PRO A 14 6.17 32.16 -23.56
C PRO A 14 5.94 31.50 -22.17
N TYR A 15 6.98 30.84 -21.65
CA TYR A 15 6.90 30.10 -20.38
C TYR A 15 6.58 31.00 -19.19
N THR A 16 5.73 30.48 -18.30
CA THR A 16 5.44 31.06 -16.98
C THR A 16 6.54 30.69 -16.01
N LEU A 17 7.37 31.64 -15.61
CA LEU A 17 8.57 31.39 -14.82
C LEU A 17 8.47 31.97 -13.41
N THR A 18 8.93 31.22 -12.43
CA THR A 18 9.15 31.67 -11.05
C THR A 18 10.62 31.52 -10.66
N ILE A 19 11.10 32.41 -9.77
CA ILE A 19 12.48 32.37 -9.29
C ILE A 19 12.50 31.90 -7.84
N GLN A 20 13.05 30.74 -7.61
CA GLN A 20 13.31 30.23 -6.27
C GLN A 20 14.73 30.64 -5.82
N ARG A 21 14.82 31.35 -4.71
CA ARG A 21 16.07 31.72 -4.07
C ARG A 21 16.27 30.94 -2.78
N SER A 22 17.43 30.30 -2.60
CA SER A 22 17.75 29.61 -1.35
C SER A 22 18.97 30.26 -0.71
N HIS A 23 18.82 30.79 0.51
CA HIS A 23 19.93 31.26 1.33
C HIS A 23 20.45 30.14 2.23
N LYS A 24 21.63 29.62 1.99
CA LYS A 24 22.40 28.89 3.00
C LYS A 24 23.33 29.88 3.70
N LYS A 25 23.28 29.91 5.05
CA LYS A 25 24.15 30.77 5.88
C LYS A 25 25.62 30.62 5.43
N GLY A 26 26.23 31.67 4.87
CA GLY A 26 27.63 31.70 4.46
C GLY A 26 27.99 31.17 3.07
N GLN A 27 27.03 30.87 2.20
CA GLN A 27 27.25 30.45 0.82
C GLN A 27 26.46 31.28 -0.18
N TYR A 28 26.95 31.33 -1.44
CA TYR A 28 26.30 32.03 -2.55
C TYR A 28 24.85 31.65 -2.73
N GLU A 29 24.02 32.64 -3.13
CA GLU A 29 22.60 32.48 -3.42
C GLU A 29 22.41 31.51 -4.60
N ASN A 30 21.83 30.33 -4.34
CA ASN A 30 21.41 29.42 -5.41
C ASN A 30 20.09 29.91 -5.98
N LYS A 31 20.12 30.45 -7.18
CA LYS A 31 18.95 30.87 -7.96
C LYS A 31 18.53 29.73 -8.87
N ARG A 32 17.27 29.29 -8.76
CA ARG A 32 16.64 28.32 -9.68
C ARG A 32 15.49 28.98 -10.40
N ILE A 33 15.44 28.84 -11.72
CA ILE A 33 14.32 29.28 -12.55
C ILE A 33 13.40 28.07 -12.71
N LEU A 34 12.16 28.18 -12.20
CA LEU A 34 11.15 27.13 -12.23
C LEU A 34 10.09 27.46 -13.26
N CYS A 35 9.81 26.54 -14.18
CA CYS A 35 8.68 26.66 -15.09
C CYS A 35 7.41 26.18 -14.38
N GLU A 36 6.36 26.99 -14.43
CA GLU A 36 5.06 26.69 -13.81
C GLU A 36 4.03 26.14 -14.80
N ASP A 37 4.38 26.06 -16.08
CA ASP A 37 3.51 25.46 -17.09
C ASP A 37 3.37 23.96 -16.86
N ILE A 38 2.21 23.42 -17.24
CA ILE A 38 1.90 22.01 -17.12
C ILE A 38 2.40 21.29 -18.37
N PHE A 39 3.33 20.35 -18.17
CA PHE A 39 3.79 19.45 -19.21
C PHE A 39 3.22 18.07 -18.96
N THR A 40 2.68 17.43 -20.00
CA THR A 40 2.14 16.07 -19.95
C THR A 40 2.81 15.20 -21.02
N PHE A 41 3.03 13.94 -20.71
CA PHE A 41 3.62 12.96 -21.62
C PHE A 41 2.94 11.61 -21.48
N ASP A 42 2.71 10.95 -22.62
CA ASP A 42 2.12 9.62 -22.70
C ASP A 42 2.61 8.91 -23.97
N ILE A 43 2.50 7.57 -24.01
CA ILE A 43 2.83 6.74 -25.16
C ILE A 43 1.77 5.69 -25.40
N GLU A 44 1.58 5.29 -26.67
CA GLU A 44 0.83 4.09 -27.00
C GLU A 44 1.75 3.03 -27.59
N THR A 45 1.52 1.79 -27.19
CA THR A 45 2.37 0.66 -27.57
C THR A 45 1.59 -0.46 -28.22
N THR A 46 2.21 -1.18 -29.14
CA THR A 46 1.73 -2.47 -29.62
C THR A 46 2.44 -3.57 -28.85
N SER A 47 1.67 -4.45 -28.22
CA SER A 47 2.18 -5.69 -27.64
C SER A 47 2.11 -6.80 -28.67
N PHE A 48 3.17 -7.58 -28.79
CA PHE A 48 3.27 -8.67 -29.75
C PHE A 48 4.04 -9.85 -29.16
N PHE A 49 3.84 -11.01 -29.76
CA PHE A 49 4.52 -12.26 -29.44
C PHE A 49 5.38 -12.68 -30.60
N PHE A 50 6.34 -13.55 -30.36
CA PHE A 50 7.20 -14.13 -31.37
C PHE A 50 6.83 -15.60 -31.59
N ASP A 51 6.69 -16.00 -32.85
CA ASP A 51 6.64 -17.40 -33.22
C ASP A 51 8.02 -18.06 -33.12
N ARG A 52 8.10 -19.37 -33.44
CA ARG A 52 9.36 -20.13 -33.42
C ARG A 52 10.40 -19.59 -34.40
N ASP A 53 9.97 -18.92 -35.44
CA ASP A 53 10.82 -18.28 -36.45
C ASP A 53 11.19 -16.84 -36.07
N LYS A 54 10.85 -16.39 -34.86
CA LYS A 54 11.04 -15.03 -34.33
C LYS A 54 10.30 -13.93 -35.12
N LYS A 55 9.18 -14.31 -35.78
CA LYS A 55 8.29 -13.33 -36.43
C LYS A 55 7.27 -12.81 -35.44
N PRO A 56 7.02 -11.49 -35.38
CA PRO A 56 6.05 -10.91 -34.50
C PRO A 56 4.62 -11.21 -34.95
N PHE A 57 3.75 -11.55 -34.02
CA PHE A 57 2.32 -11.74 -34.24
C PHE A 57 1.51 -11.24 -33.06
N LEU A 58 0.23 -10.91 -33.26
CA LEU A 58 -0.66 -10.50 -32.19
C LEU A 58 -1.25 -11.72 -31.46
N TYR A 59 -1.40 -11.57 -30.14
CA TYR A 59 -2.13 -12.54 -29.35
C TYR A 59 -3.59 -12.64 -29.81
N LYS A 60 -4.08 -13.86 -29.94
CA LYS A 60 -5.49 -14.14 -30.19
C LYS A 60 -6.07 -14.93 -29.02
N PRO A 61 -7.22 -14.52 -28.46
CA PRO A 61 -7.88 -15.27 -27.40
C PRO A 61 -8.11 -16.73 -27.80
N GLY A 62 -7.81 -17.66 -26.89
CA GLY A 62 -7.96 -19.11 -27.13
C GLY A 62 -6.73 -19.81 -27.72
N MET A 63 -5.58 -19.16 -27.78
CA MET A 63 -4.32 -19.84 -28.10
C MET A 63 -3.90 -20.71 -26.92
N ASP A 64 -3.41 -21.92 -27.22
CA ASP A 64 -3.01 -22.92 -26.23
C ASP A 64 -1.89 -22.39 -25.29
N PRO A 65 -2.04 -22.48 -23.95
CA PRO A 65 -0.97 -22.14 -23.01
C PRO A 65 0.35 -22.87 -23.23
N GLU A 66 0.37 -24.10 -23.72
CA GLU A 66 1.60 -24.81 -24.09
C GLU A 66 2.35 -24.12 -25.24
N TYR A 67 1.65 -23.37 -26.08
CA TYR A 67 2.25 -22.55 -27.14
C TYR A 67 3.09 -21.40 -26.56
N TRP A 68 2.81 -20.98 -25.34
CA TRP A 68 3.49 -19.88 -24.65
C TRP A 68 4.81 -20.28 -23.96
N ALA A 69 5.05 -21.57 -23.75
CA ALA A 69 6.26 -22.05 -23.13
C ALA A 69 7.47 -21.82 -24.06
N GLY A 70 8.20 -20.72 -23.80
CA GLY A 70 9.39 -20.32 -24.56
C GLY A 70 9.18 -19.22 -25.61
N ILE A 71 7.98 -18.68 -25.75
CA ILE A 71 7.71 -17.53 -26.62
C ILE A 71 7.99 -16.21 -25.87
N TYR A 72 8.84 -15.39 -26.44
CA TYR A 72 9.07 -14.02 -25.97
C TYR A 72 8.01 -13.09 -26.54
N ALA A 73 7.42 -12.27 -25.67
CA ALA A 73 6.55 -11.18 -26.08
C ALA A 73 7.23 -9.86 -25.82
N GLY A 74 6.93 -8.87 -26.64
CA GLY A 74 7.48 -7.54 -26.48
C GLY A 74 6.44 -6.45 -26.70
N ALA A 75 6.81 -5.21 -26.44
CA ALA A 75 6.01 -4.05 -26.75
C ALA A 75 6.89 -2.97 -27.40
N VAL A 76 6.33 -2.29 -28.38
CA VAL A 76 6.99 -1.19 -29.11
C VAL A 76 6.09 0.04 -29.10
N PRO A 77 6.59 1.20 -28.69
CA PRO A 77 5.83 2.44 -28.84
C PRO A 77 5.70 2.79 -30.34
N TYR A 78 4.48 3.15 -30.75
CA TYR A 78 4.19 3.54 -32.13
C TYR A 78 3.77 5.01 -32.25
N ILE A 79 3.47 5.65 -31.14
CA ILE A 79 3.20 7.07 -31.00
C ILE A 79 3.58 7.52 -29.60
N TRP A 80 4.16 8.71 -29.50
CA TRP A 80 4.28 9.45 -28.26
C TRP A 80 3.51 10.76 -28.37
N GLN A 81 2.98 11.23 -27.24
CA GLN A 81 2.22 12.46 -27.14
C GLN A 81 2.84 13.36 -26.06
N PHE A 82 2.83 14.67 -26.31
CA PHE A 82 3.37 15.67 -25.42
C PHE A 82 2.49 16.91 -25.36
N GLY A 83 2.11 17.32 -24.16
CA GLY A 83 1.33 18.53 -23.93
C GLY A 83 2.15 19.64 -23.27
N VAL A 84 1.93 20.87 -23.71
CA VAL A 84 2.35 22.09 -23.03
C VAL A 84 1.09 22.90 -22.76
N ASN A 85 0.65 22.93 -21.52
CA ASN A 85 -0.67 23.44 -21.15
C ASN A 85 -1.77 22.79 -22.02
N ASN A 86 -2.56 23.59 -22.73
CA ASN A 86 -3.65 23.10 -23.59
C ASN A 86 -3.23 22.94 -25.07
N THR A 87 -1.95 22.80 -25.36
CA THR A 87 -1.44 22.57 -26.70
C THR A 87 -0.76 21.20 -26.75
N TYR A 88 -1.15 20.36 -27.71
CA TYR A 88 -0.73 18.97 -27.76
C TYR A 88 -0.02 18.64 -29.07
N TYR A 89 1.11 17.94 -28.93
CA TYR A 89 1.97 17.46 -29.98
C TYR A 89 2.07 15.95 -29.97
N TYR A 90 2.37 15.33 -31.09
CA TYR A 90 2.69 13.92 -31.17
C TYR A 90 3.84 13.66 -32.14
N GLY A 91 4.52 12.55 -31.94
CA GLY A 91 5.52 12.04 -32.88
C GLY A 91 5.41 10.52 -32.98
N ARG A 92 6.00 9.98 -34.02
CA ARG A 92 5.93 8.55 -34.34
C ARG A 92 7.19 7.79 -33.92
N ASP A 93 8.32 8.45 -33.92
CA ASP A 93 9.59 7.87 -33.45
C ASP A 93 9.94 8.46 -32.07
N ILE A 94 10.22 7.61 -31.10
CA ILE A 94 10.62 8.02 -29.74
C ILE A 94 11.90 8.87 -29.75
N GLU A 95 12.74 8.73 -30.78
CA GLU A 95 13.93 9.56 -30.99
C GLU A 95 13.60 11.05 -31.12
N ASP A 96 12.45 11.37 -31.72
CA ASP A 96 12.02 12.75 -31.85
C ASP A 96 11.59 13.33 -30.52
N PHE A 97 11.12 12.50 -29.59
CA PHE A 97 10.86 12.94 -28.21
C PHE A 97 12.16 13.35 -27.50
N TYR A 98 13.24 12.58 -27.63
CA TYR A 98 14.53 12.98 -27.05
C TYR A 98 15.07 14.28 -27.66
N LYS A 99 14.81 14.54 -28.98
CA LYS A 99 15.14 15.81 -29.62
C LYS A 99 14.28 16.95 -29.05
N LEU A 100 12.99 16.71 -28.81
CA LEU A 100 12.10 17.68 -28.15
C LEU A 100 12.64 18.09 -26.77
N LEU A 101 13.10 17.12 -25.96
CA LEU A 101 13.68 17.44 -24.66
C LEU A 101 14.92 18.36 -24.74
N ASN A 102 15.68 18.31 -25.83
CA ASN A 102 16.80 19.21 -26.06
C ASN A 102 16.40 20.66 -26.41
N ASP A 103 15.15 20.88 -26.83
CA ASP A 103 14.65 22.21 -27.17
C ASP A 103 14.36 23.07 -25.93
N PHE A 104 14.33 22.45 -24.73
CA PHE A 104 14.16 23.18 -23.49
C PHE A 104 15.46 23.85 -23.02
N SER A 105 15.33 25.09 -22.54
CA SER A 105 16.47 25.81 -21.93
C SER A 105 17.00 25.03 -20.71
N LYS A 106 18.31 24.81 -20.67
CA LYS A 106 19.00 24.12 -19.57
C LYS A 106 18.96 24.88 -18.24
N ASP A 107 18.75 26.19 -18.28
CA ASP A 107 18.65 27.03 -17.09
C ASP A 107 17.29 26.93 -16.42
N MET A 108 16.26 26.45 -17.13
CA MET A 108 14.88 26.34 -16.68
C MET A 108 14.61 24.94 -16.17
N GLN A 109 14.15 24.82 -14.92
CA GLN A 109 13.69 23.55 -14.36
C GLN A 109 12.28 23.25 -14.85
N ILE A 110 12.06 22.05 -15.35
CA ILE A 110 10.80 21.58 -15.95
C ILE A 110 10.31 20.33 -15.22
N ARG A 111 9.01 20.19 -15.11
CA ARG A 111 8.35 19.05 -14.48
C ARG A 111 7.34 18.44 -15.44
N ILE A 112 7.59 17.21 -15.91
CA ILE A 112 6.74 16.51 -16.88
C ILE A 112 5.87 15.49 -16.13
N ALA A 113 4.56 15.62 -16.27
CA ALA A 113 3.57 14.73 -15.74
C ALA A 113 3.38 13.50 -16.64
N VAL A 114 3.40 12.33 -16.06
CA VAL A 114 3.17 11.05 -16.72
C VAL A 114 2.15 10.26 -15.91
N HIS A 115 1.15 9.66 -16.57
CA HIS A 115 0.18 8.85 -15.86
C HIS A 115 0.61 7.39 -15.85
N ASN A 116 1.00 6.88 -14.65
CA ASN A 116 1.64 5.58 -14.47
C ASN A 116 3.07 5.50 -15.02
N LEU A 117 3.92 6.43 -14.57
CA LEU A 117 5.34 6.54 -14.98
C LEU A 117 6.09 5.18 -15.02
N SER A 118 5.66 4.19 -14.25
CA SER A 118 6.24 2.85 -14.28
C SER A 118 6.10 2.13 -15.62
N PHE A 119 5.14 2.54 -16.45
CA PHE A 119 4.97 1.99 -17.80
C PHE A 119 5.89 2.70 -18.79
N GLU A 120 5.83 4.03 -18.90
CA GLU A 120 6.65 4.83 -19.82
C GLU A 120 8.14 4.73 -19.53
N TRP A 121 8.49 4.51 -18.25
CA TRP A 121 9.85 4.27 -17.79
C TRP A 121 10.61 3.21 -18.61
N HIS A 122 9.93 2.14 -18.96
CA HIS A 122 10.53 1.03 -19.71
C HIS A 122 10.85 1.37 -21.15
N PHE A 123 10.16 2.37 -21.71
CA PHE A 123 10.31 2.79 -23.11
C PHE A 123 11.22 4.00 -23.30
N LEU A 124 11.59 4.67 -22.20
CA LEU A 124 12.56 5.76 -22.20
C LEU A 124 13.99 5.24 -22.03
N ASP A 125 14.37 4.27 -22.86
CA ASP A 125 15.55 3.41 -22.70
C ASP A 125 16.90 4.11 -22.99
N ARG A 126 16.90 5.31 -23.56
CA ARG A 126 18.09 6.14 -23.77
C ARG A 126 18.38 7.11 -22.65
N LEU A 127 17.47 7.24 -21.68
CA LEU A 127 17.69 8.10 -20.53
C LEU A 127 18.45 7.34 -19.46
N THR A 128 19.56 7.92 -19.02
CA THR A 128 20.31 7.43 -17.86
C THR A 128 19.75 8.08 -16.62
N TRP A 129 19.07 7.31 -15.79
CA TRP A 129 18.41 7.83 -14.61
C TRP A 129 19.42 8.21 -13.51
N SER A 130 19.45 9.46 -13.08
CA SER A 130 20.41 9.98 -12.12
C SER A 130 19.83 10.09 -10.70
N THR A 131 18.52 10.32 -10.57
CA THR A 131 17.82 10.41 -9.30
C THR A 131 16.42 9.86 -9.47
N VAL A 132 16.09 8.84 -8.71
CA VAL A 132 14.77 8.21 -8.75
C VAL A 132 14.21 8.12 -7.35
N PHE A 133 12.95 8.54 -7.18
CA PHE A 133 12.17 8.28 -6.00
C PHE A 133 11.08 7.28 -6.37
N ALA A 134 11.12 6.10 -5.78
CA ALA A 134 10.24 5.00 -6.11
C ALA A 134 9.56 4.44 -4.85
N LYS A 135 8.40 3.80 -5.05
CA LYS A 135 7.73 3.03 -4.00
C LYS A 135 8.40 1.67 -3.79
N ASN A 136 8.86 1.08 -4.88
CA ASN A 136 9.69 -0.12 -4.94
C ASN A 136 10.48 -0.09 -6.27
N SER A 137 11.30 -1.10 -6.54
CA SER A 137 12.14 -1.21 -7.73
C SER A 137 11.42 -1.08 -9.07
N HIS A 138 10.09 -1.26 -9.10
CA HIS A 138 9.30 -1.25 -10.33
C HIS A 138 8.28 -0.11 -10.41
N LYS A 139 8.21 0.77 -9.39
CA LYS A 139 7.20 1.85 -9.33
C LYS A 139 7.82 3.20 -9.05
N PRO A 140 8.52 3.79 -10.04
CA PRO A 140 9.02 5.15 -9.92
C PRO A 140 7.85 6.13 -9.78
N ILE A 141 7.99 7.03 -8.80
CA ILE A 141 7.03 8.11 -8.54
C ILE A 141 7.55 9.41 -9.14
N LYS A 142 8.88 9.57 -9.14
CA LYS A 142 9.57 10.73 -9.65
C LYS A 142 10.97 10.35 -10.09
N ALA A 143 11.43 10.91 -11.22
CA ALA A 143 12.74 10.60 -11.77
C ALA A 143 13.38 11.79 -12.47
N LYS A 144 14.71 11.87 -12.40
CA LYS A 144 15.57 12.77 -13.20
C LYS A 144 16.57 11.93 -13.97
N CYS A 145 16.98 12.43 -15.14
CA CYS A 145 18.02 11.79 -15.94
C CYS A 145 19.29 12.64 -16.03
N ALA A 146 20.39 12.01 -16.38
CA ALA A 146 21.69 12.67 -16.47
C ALA A 146 21.80 13.59 -17.71
N GLU A 147 21.17 13.18 -18.81
CA GLU A 147 21.17 13.90 -20.10
C GLU A 147 20.41 15.23 -19.99
N PHE A 148 19.35 15.28 -19.16
CA PHE A 148 18.49 16.44 -18.95
C PHE A 148 18.31 16.72 -17.46
N PRO A 149 19.33 17.20 -16.73
CA PRO A 149 19.28 17.33 -15.26
C PRO A 149 18.30 18.41 -14.79
N ASN A 150 17.84 19.27 -15.68
CA ASN A 150 16.80 20.28 -15.45
C ASN A 150 15.37 19.73 -15.63
N ILE A 151 15.20 18.50 -16.12
CA ILE A 151 13.89 17.88 -16.34
C ILE A 151 13.61 16.83 -15.26
N GLU A 152 12.42 16.90 -14.67
CA GLU A 152 11.90 15.94 -13.68
C GLU A 152 10.60 15.33 -14.21
N PHE A 153 10.55 14.01 -14.33
CA PHE A 153 9.32 13.26 -14.59
C PHE A 153 8.64 12.90 -13.27
N TYR A 154 7.29 12.96 -13.21
CA TYR A 154 6.54 12.55 -12.03
C TYR A 154 5.22 11.85 -12.38
N CYS A 155 4.80 10.95 -11.50
CA CYS A 155 3.67 10.06 -11.71
C CYS A 155 2.36 10.66 -11.19
N THR A 156 1.41 10.96 -12.08
CA THR A 156 0.09 11.49 -11.69
C THR A 156 -0.85 10.41 -11.17
N LEU A 157 -0.67 9.13 -11.51
CA LEU A 157 -1.38 8.01 -10.89
C LEU A 157 -1.10 7.96 -9.37
N SER A 158 0.16 8.14 -8.97
CA SER A 158 0.53 8.22 -7.56
C SER A 158 -0.05 9.45 -6.86
N LEU A 159 -0.07 10.59 -7.54
CA LEU A 159 -0.63 11.85 -7.03
C LEU A 159 -2.14 11.75 -6.78
N THR A 160 -2.88 11.16 -7.72
CA THR A 160 -4.36 11.13 -7.68
C THR A 160 -4.91 9.89 -6.99
N GLY A 161 -4.21 8.76 -7.07
CA GLY A 161 -4.72 7.44 -6.67
C GLY A 161 -5.83 6.93 -7.59
N ARG A 162 -6.06 7.54 -8.75
CA ARG A 162 -7.09 7.18 -9.74
C ARG A 162 -6.44 6.67 -11.01
N SER A 163 -7.06 5.67 -11.67
CA SER A 163 -6.74 5.38 -13.07
C SER A 163 -7.13 6.56 -13.95
N LEU A 164 -6.52 6.70 -15.12
CA LEU A 164 -6.84 7.80 -16.04
C LEU A 164 -8.32 7.83 -16.42
N ALA A 165 -8.91 6.65 -16.66
CA ALA A 165 -10.34 6.52 -16.94
C ALA A 165 -11.23 6.98 -15.76
N SER A 166 -10.85 6.64 -14.52
CA SER A 166 -11.56 7.10 -13.32
C SER A 166 -11.38 8.60 -13.09
N TRP A 167 -10.17 9.12 -13.37
CA TRP A 167 -9.89 10.55 -13.26
C TRP A 167 -10.68 11.36 -14.30
N GLY A 168 -10.72 10.87 -15.56
CA GLY A 168 -11.54 11.48 -16.61
C GLY A 168 -13.04 11.50 -16.26
N LYS A 169 -13.59 10.40 -15.71
CA LYS A 169 -14.97 10.38 -15.23
C LYS A 169 -15.23 11.41 -14.13
N PHE A 170 -14.32 11.54 -13.17
CA PHE A 170 -14.40 12.53 -12.09
C PHE A 170 -14.41 13.97 -12.62
N LEU A 171 -13.64 14.24 -13.69
CA LEU A 171 -13.55 15.54 -14.33
C LEU A 171 -14.68 15.79 -15.37
N ASN A 172 -15.64 14.89 -15.52
CA ASN A 172 -16.65 14.89 -16.60
C ASN A 172 -16.03 14.84 -18.01
N MET A 173 -14.87 14.24 -18.14
CA MET A 173 -14.11 14.03 -19.37
C MET A 173 -13.83 12.53 -19.58
N PRO A 174 -14.82 11.70 -19.83
CA PRO A 174 -14.61 10.25 -19.92
C PRO A 174 -13.62 9.90 -21.04
N LYS A 175 -12.81 8.86 -20.78
CA LYS A 175 -11.90 8.29 -21.76
C LYS A 175 -12.68 7.78 -22.98
N ARG A 176 -12.15 7.96 -24.18
CA ARG A 176 -12.77 7.54 -25.45
C ARG A 176 -12.53 6.04 -25.68
N VAL A 177 -13.21 5.20 -24.90
CA VAL A 177 -13.05 3.75 -24.97
C VAL A 177 -13.57 3.24 -26.30
N GLY A 178 -12.75 2.46 -27.03
CA GLY A 178 -13.11 1.86 -28.32
C GLY A 178 -12.64 2.66 -29.54
N ASP A 179 -12.20 3.89 -29.37
CA ASP A 179 -11.67 4.71 -30.48
C ASP A 179 -10.27 4.26 -30.95
N LEU A 180 -9.57 3.46 -30.13
CA LEU A 180 -8.31 2.83 -30.47
C LEU A 180 -8.42 1.31 -30.34
N ASP A 181 -8.28 0.59 -31.45
CA ASP A 181 -8.32 -0.87 -31.47
C ASP A 181 -6.95 -1.46 -31.12
N TYR A 182 -6.80 -1.99 -29.93
CA TYR A 182 -5.58 -2.64 -29.45
C TYR A 182 -5.31 -4.02 -30.08
N ASN A 183 -6.26 -4.56 -30.88
CA ASN A 183 -6.07 -5.81 -31.60
C ASN A 183 -5.39 -5.61 -32.96
N GLN A 184 -4.92 -4.42 -33.26
CA GLN A 184 -4.11 -4.14 -34.46
C GLN A 184 -2.63 -3.99 -34.09
N MET A 185 -1.77 -4.68 -34.85
CA MET A 185 -0.33 -4.46 -34.75
C MET A 185 0.01 -3.13 -35.43
N ARG A 186 0.47 -2.18 -34.63
CA ARG A 186 0.92 -0.86 -35.11
C ARG A 186 2.40 -0.68 -34.86
N THR A 187 3.02 -0.02 -35.81
CA THR A 187 4.41 0.45 -35.71
C THR A 187 4.45 1.97 -35.94
N PRO A 188 5.57 2.64 -35.74
CA PRO A 188 5.74 4.04 -36.15
C PRO A 188 5.37 4.34 -37.63
N LEU A 189 5.39 3.34 -38.50
CA LEU A 189 5.03 3.49 -39.95
C LEU A 189 3.53 3.33 -40.20
N THR A 190 2.76 2.77 -39.27
CA THR A 190 1.31 2.58 -39.44
C THR A 190 0.59 3.92 -39.37
N PRO A 191 -0.17 4.35 -40.38
CA PRO A 191 -0.97 5.57 -40.31
C PRO A 191 -1.99 5.53 -39.17
N LEU A 192 -2.25 6.65 -38.54
CA LEU A 192 -3.30 6.84 -37.56
C LEU A 192 -4.33 7.82 -38.11
N ASN A 193 -5.59 7.55 -37.87
CA ASN A 193 -6.69 8.44 -38.27
C ASN A 193 -7.01 9.47 -37.16
N ASP A 194 -7.88 10.44 -37.47
CA ASP A 194 -8.24 11.51 -36.54
C ASP A 194 -8.93 11.02 -35.27
N THR A 195 -9.68 9.90 -35.31
CA THR A 195 -10.32 9.28 -34.16
C THR A 195 -9.28 8.71 -33.22
N GLU A 196 -8.28 7.99 -33.73
CA GLU A 196 -7.18 7.41 -32.98
C GLU A 196 -6.29 8.50 -32.36
N LEU A 197 -5.98 9.55 -33.13
CA LEU A 197 -5.26 10.72 -32.62
C LEU A 197 -6.08 11.45 -31.53
N GLY A 198 -7.40 11.57 -31.70
CA GLY A 198 -8.28 12.15 -30.70
C GLY A 198 -8.37 11.32 -29.42
N TYR A 199 -8.18 10.00 -29.50
CA TYR A 199 -8.06 9.13 -28.33
C TYR A 199 -6.79 9.50 -27.53
N CYS A 200 -5.64 9.54 -28.20
CA CYS A 200 -4.35 9.89 -27.60
C CYS A 200 -4.34 11.31 -27.00
N GLU A 201 -4.96 12.29 -27.68
CA GLU A 201 -5.12 13.64 -27.19
C GLU A 201 -5.94 13.72 -25.90
N ARG A 202 -7.00 12.91 -25.81
CA ARG A 202 -7.88 12.86 -24.63
C ARG A 202 -7.12 12.46 -23.36
N ASP A 203 -6.15 11.60 -23.46
CA ASP A 203 -5.37 11.14 -22.31
C ASP A 203 -4.50 12.30 -21.75
N LEU A 204 -3.92 13.13 -22.62
CA LEU A 204 -3.23 14.36 -22.21
C LEU A 204 -4.18 15.45 -21.66
N GLU A 205 -5.36 15.62 -22.28
CA GLU A 205 -6.37 16.59 -21.83
C GLU A 205 -6.83 16.27 -20.39
N VAL A 206 -7.10 15.01 -20.08
CA VAL A 206 -7.50 14.58 -18.73
C VAL A 206 -6.40 14.91 -17.72
N MET A 207 -5.13 14.64 -18.05
CA MET A 207 -4.00 15.01 -17.19
C MET A 207 -3.91 16.53 -17.00
N TYR A 208 -4.01 17.31 -18.07
CA TYR A 208 -3.93 18.78 -18.01
C TYR A 208 -5.04 19.39 -17.14
N VAL A 209 -6.30 19.04 -17.43
CA VAL A 209 -7.46 19.59 -16.68
C VAL A 209 -7.43 19.14 -15.22
N GLY A 210 -7.04 17.90 -14.98
CA GLY A 210 -6.91 17.39 -13.62
C GLY A 210 -5.78 18.05 -12.83
N LEU A 211 -4.66 18.37 -13.47
CA LEU A 211 -3.58 19.12 -12.84
C LEU A 211 -3.95 20.58 -12.59
N LEU A 212 -4.72 21.21 -13.49
CA LEU A 212 -5.29 22.55 -13.23
C LEU A 212 -6.16 22.56 -12.00
N ASP A 213 -6.96 21.52 -11.78
CA ASP A 213 -7.80 21.41 -10.57
C ASP A 213 -6.93 21.28 -9.32
N GLU A 214 -5.90 20.47 -9.34
CA GLU A 214 -4.92 20.37 -8.23
C GLU A 214 -4.24 21.72 -7.96
N LEU A 215 -3.89 22.48 -8.99
CA LEU A 215 -3.22 23.78 -8.86
C LEU A 215 -4.08 24.85 -8.19
N LYS A 216 -5.42 24.73 -8.18
CA LYS A 216 -6.29 25.62 -7.38
C LYS A 216 -5.95 25.56 -5.89
N VAL A 217 -5.45 24.40 -5.41
CA VAL A 217 -5.05 24.20 -4.01
C VAL A 217 -3.58 24.55 -3.79
N TYR A 218 -2.69 24.12 -4.72
CA TYR A 218 -1.24 24.18 -4.49
C TYR A 218 -0.55 25.41 -5.11
N ASN A 219 -1.19 26.10 -6.05
CA ASN A 219 -0.71 27.32 -6.73
C ASN A 219 0.67 27.19 -7.42
N SER A 220 1.20 25.98 -7.61
CA SER A 220 2.48 25.73 -8.31
C SER A 220 2.65 24.25 -8.60
N VAL A 221 3.11 23.91 -9.80
CA VAL A 221 3.43 22.51 -10.17
C VAL A 221 4.52 21.92 -9.28
N TRP A 222 5.42 22.75 -8.74
CA TRP A 222 6.51 22.35 -7.86
C TRP A 222 6.07 22.07 -6.42
N LYS A 223 4.88 22.53 -6.05
CA LYS A 223 4.30 22.31 -4.73
C LYS A 223 3.33 21.12 -4.69
N LEU A 224 3.03 20.51 -5.84
CA LEU A 224 2.18 19.32 -5.89
C LEU A 224 2.79 18.18 -5.06
N PRO A 225 2.02 17.52 -4.21
CA PRO A 225 2.45 16.29 -3.54
C PRO A 225 2.74 15.19 -4.57
N LEU A 226 3.62 14.26 -4.22
CA LEU A 226 3.95 13.13 -5.11
C LEU A 226 2.93 11.99 -5.05
N THR A 227 2.14 11.93 -3.97
CA THR A 227 1.18 10.84 -3.74
C THR A 227 -0.13 11.36 -3.14
N SER A 228 -1.21 10.62 -3.32
CA SER A 228 -2.52 10.92 -2.71
C SER A 228 -2.44 10.96 -1.18
N THR A 229 -1.72 10.03 -0.56
CA THR A 229 -1.46 10.07 0.88
C THR A 229 -0.59 11.27 1.29
N GLY A 230 0.27 11.76 0.40
CA GLY A 230 1.04 12.99 0.60
C GLY A 230 0.18 14.24 0.73
N LYS A 231 -1.00 14.26 0.08
CA LYS A 231 -1.99 15.34 0.25
C LYS A 231 -2.52 15.39 1.68
N VAL A 232 -3.01 14.26 2.17
CA VAL A 232 -3.53 14.12 3.54
C VAL A 232 -2.43 14.42 4.56
N ARG A 233 -1.21 13.89 4.33
CA ARG A 233 -0.05 14.16 5.17
C ARG A 233 0.25 15.65 5.28
N ARG A 234 0.15 16.39 4.19
CA ARG A 234 0.39 17.84 4.20
C ARG A 234 -0.70 18.57 4.98
N ILE A 235 -1.99 18.25 4.75
CA ILE A 235 -3.10 18.85 5.47
C ILE A 235 -2.96 18.64 6.98
N VAL A 236 -2.73 17.39 7.40
CA VAL A 236 -2.56 17.04 8.83
C VAL A 236 -1.35 17.76 9.42
N LYS A 237 -0.22 17.77 8.69
CA LYS A 237 0.99 18.45 9.14
C LYS A 237 0.75 19.96 9.31
N ASP A 238 0.18 20.63 8.31
CA ASP A 238 -0.03 22.07 8.33
C ASP A 238 -1.03 22.45 9.44
N MET A 239 -2.08 21.65 9.63
CA MET A 239 -3.07 21.81 10.68
C MET A 239 -2.47 21.69 12.08
N LEU A 240 -1.72 20.63 12.35
CA LEU A 240 -1.16 20.35 13.67
C LEU A 240 0.05 21.24 13.98
N MET A 241 0.96 21.43 13.02
CA MET A 241 2.19 22.19 13.19
C MET A 241 2.02 23.71 13.01
N SER A 242 0.79 24.21 12.93
CA SER A 242 0.46 25.63 13.09
C SER A 242 0.31 26.05 14.56
N ASP A 243 0.16 25.09 15.46
CA ASP A 243 -0.07 25.28 16.89
C ASP A 243 1.27 25.07 17.67
N GLU A 244 1.75 26.10 18.34
CA GLU A 244 3.02 26.06 19.07
C GLU A 244 2.99 25.11 20.27
N ASP A 245 1.86 25.01 20.95
CA ASP A 245 1.73 24.10 22.10
C ASP A 245 1.70 22.66 21.63
N TYR A 246 1.06 22.39 20.49
CA TYR A 246 1.16 21.09 19.86
C TYR A 246 2.62 20.75 19.42
N ILE A 247 3.35 21.73 18.87
CA ILE A 247 4.75 21.53 18.49
C ILE A 247 5.58 21.15 19.73
N LYS A 248 5.42 21.84 20.85
CA LYS A 248 6.11 21.49 22.11
C LYS A 248 5.79 20.06 22.53
N TYR A 249 4.50 19.76 22.63
CA TYR A 249 4.00 18.44 23.02
C TYR A 249 4.58 17.31 22.15
N ILE A 250 4.47 17.42 20.81
CA ILE A 250 4.92 16.34 19.92
C ILE A 250 6.46 16.16 19.95
N LYS A 251 7.22 17.22 20.29
CA LYS A 251 8.67 17.12 20.44
C LYS A 251 9.09 16.34 21.68
N GLU A 252 8.30 16.35 22.73
CA GLU A 252 8.52 15.56 23.94
C GLU A 252 8.28 14.06 23.68
N LEU A 253 7.48 13.73 22.67
CA LEU A 253 7.21 12.35 22.26
C LEU A 253 8.25 11.76 21.29
N VAL A 254 9.23 12.55 20.84
CA VAL A 254 10.32 12.01 20.03
C VAL A 254 11.17 11.06 20.89
N PRO A 255 11.39 9.80 20.48
CA PRO A 255 12.19 8.84 21.24
C PRO A 255 13.54 9.42 21.67
N GLU A 256 13.97 9.17 22.88
CA GLU A 256 15.22 9.74 23.41
C GLU A 256 16.47 9.24 22.70
N ASN A 257 16.42 8.01 22.25
CA ASN A 257 17.53 7.35 21.57
C ASN A 257 17.01 6.26 20.62
N ALA A 258 17.93 5.70 19.85
CA ALA A 258 17.60 4.65 18.90
C ALA A 258 17.01 3.40 19.56
N TYR A 259 17.39 3.09 20.80
CA TYR A 259 16.83 1.95 21.54
C TYR A 259 15.35 2.13 21.85
N GLN A 260 14.93 3.29 22.39
CA GLN A 260 13.50 3.56 22.61
C GLN A 260 12.67 3.49 21.31
N TYR A 261 13.25 3.96 20.20
CA TYR A 261 12.59 3.83 18.90
C TYR A 261 12.47 2.36 18.48
N ASP A 262 13.52 1.57 18.64
CA ASP A 262 13.51 0.13 18.35
C ASP A 262 12.47 -0.63 19.20
N LEU A 263 12.25 -0.26 20.46
CA LEU A 263 11.19 -0.84 21.28
C LEU A 263 9.80 -0.67 20.65
N SER A 264 9.51 0.49 20.05
CA SER A 264 8.26 0.71 19.34
C SER A 264 8.12 -0.21 18.12
N LEU A 265 9.22 -0.45 17.40
CA LEU A 265 9.25 -1.37 16.26
C LEU A 265 9.07 -2.82 16.71
N ARG A 266 9.64 -3.23 17.85
CA ARG A 266 9.51 -4.60 18.40
C ARG A 266 8.09 -4.94 18.79
N VAL A 267 7.39 -4.04 19.49
CA VAL A 267 6.00 -4.27 19.92
C VAL A 267 4.98 -4.06 18.80
N PHE A 268 5.37 -3.44 17.67
CA PHE A 268 4.47 -3.22 16.56
C PHE A 268 4.09 -4.55 15.90
N ALA A 269 2.80 -4.82 15.83
CA ALA A 269 2.20 -5.88 15.04
C ALA A 269 0.99 -5.31 14.28
N GLY A 270 0.78 -5.77 13.05
CA GLY A 270 -0.36 -5.40 12.22
C GLY A 270 -1.69 -5.97 12.71
N GLY A 271 -2.72 -5.91 11.88
CA GLY A 271 -4.01 -6.53 12.15
C GLY A 271 -3.92 -8.06 12.27
N TYR A 272 -4.89 -8.64 12.97
CA TYR A 272 -4.96 -10.09 13.12
C TYR A 272 -5.63 -10.72 11.90
N THR A 273 -4.91 -11.56 11.19
CA THR A 273 -5.44 -12.35 10.08
C THR A 273 -5.06 -13.81 10.31
N HIS A 274 -6.06 -14.70 10.39
CA HIS A 274 -5.80 -16.10 10.70
C HIS A 274 -7.00 -17.01 10.37
N ALA A 275 -6.70 -18.23 9.93
CA ALA A 275 -7.67 -19.31 9.78
C ALA A 275 -7.67 -20.19 11.03
N ASN A 276 -8.82 -20.41 11.63
CA ASN A 276 -8.96 -21.33 12.76
C ASN A 276 -8.55 -22.75 12.31
N ARG A 277 -7.68 -23.39 13.07
CA ARG A 277 -7.14 -24.74 12.80
C ARG A 277 -8.21 -25.82 12.60
N LEU A 278 -9.41 -25.63 13.13
CA LEU A 278 -10.52 -26.59 12.98
C LEU A 278 -11.15 -26.52 11.58
N PHE A 279 -11.04 -25.37 10.92
CA PHE A 279 -11.64 -25.10 9.60
C PHE A 279 -10.59 -25.02 8.49
N PHE A 280 -9.31 -24.94 8.82
CA PHE A 280 -8.22 -24.87 7.85
C PHE A 280 -8.25 -26.06 6.90
N SER A 281 -8.22 -25.78 5.60
CA SER A 281 -8.24 -26.78 4.49
C SER A 281 -9.47 -27.71 4.49
N ARG A 282 -10.53 -27.33 5.19
CA ARG A 282 -11.80 -28.06 5.26
C ARG A 282 -12.90 -27.17 4.71
N THR A 283 -13.87 -27.78 4.03
CA THR A 283 -15.07 -27.07 3.62
C THR A 283 -16.11 -27.17 4.74
N TRP A 284 -16.57 -26.01 5.18
CA TRP A 284 -17.74 -25.93 6.01
C TRP A 284 -18.97 -25.81 5.10
N PHE A 285 -19.93 -26.67 5.30
CA PHE A 285 -21.24 -26.62 4.66
C PHE A 285 -22.27 -26.26 5.73
N ASN A 286 -23.34 -25.61 5.30
CA ASN A 286 -24.46 -25.27 6.15
C ASN A 286 -25.12 -26.55 6.73
N PRO A 287 -24.81 -27.02 7.94
CA PRO A 287 -25.48 -28.16 8.56
C PRO A 287 -26.80 -27.67 9.14
N ASP A 288 -27.87 -28.41 8.89
CA ASP A 288 -29.17 -28.22 9.53
C ASP A 288 -29.81 -26.81 9.38
N GLY A 289 -29.53 -26.12 8.29
CA GLY A 289 -30.08 -24.79 8.01
C GLY A 289 -29.41 -23.63 8.78
N LEU A 290 -28.32 -23.88 9.52
CA LEU A 290 -27.49 -22.84 10.10
C LEU A 290 -26.92 -21.96 8.96
N GLN A 291 -26.75 -20.68 9.24
CA GLN A 291 -26.20 -19.70 8.26
C GLN A 291 -24.86 -19.21 8.77
N GLY A 292 -23.84 -19.32 7.93
CA GLY A 292 -22.58 -18.63 8.17
C GLY A 292 -22.77 -17.14 7.96
N GLU A 293 -22.05 -16.35 8.72
CA GLU A 293 -22.15 -14.89 8.72
C GLU A 293 -20.76 -14.28 8.61
N HIS A 294 -20.61 -13.34 7.66
CA HIS A 294 -19.46 -12.46 7.57
C HIS A 294 -19.79 -11.12 8.21
N VAL A 295 -19.08 -10.77 9.28
CA VAL A 295 -19.25 -9.52 10.02
C VAL A 295 -17.99 -8.67 9.94
N ASP A 296 -18.17 -7.34 9.88
CA ASP A 296 -17.08 -6.36 9.73
C ASP A 296 -17.29 -5.16 10.66
N TYR A 297 -16.21 -4.64 11.23
CA TYR A 297 -16.25 -3.40 11.99
C TYR A 297 -16.31 -2.18 11.09
N THR A 298 -17.28 -1.33 11.31
CA THR A 298 -17.41 -0.08 10.56
C THR A 298 -16.24 0.85 10.86
N SER A 299 -15.21 0.84 10.00
CA SER A 299 -14.00 1.67 10.11
C SER A 299 -13.27 1.51 11.45
N ASP A 300 -12.77 0.32 11.72
CA ASP A 300 -12.13 -0.06 12.98
C ASP A 300 -10.99 0.88 13.39
N TYR A 301 -9.93 1.04 12.60
CA TYR A 301 -8.81 1.91 12.97
C TYR A 301 -9.24 3.37 13.26
N PRO A 302 -10.06 4.02 12.46
CA PRO A 302 -10.65 5.31 12.79
C PRO A 302 -11.42 5.30 14.13
N PHE A 303 -12.20 4.25 14.40
CA PHE A 303 -12.89 4.10 15.69
C PHE A 303 -11.91 4.08 16.85
N GLN A 304 -10.85 3.26 16.75
CA GLN A 304 -9.84 3.19 17.83
C GLN A 304 -9.21 4.57 18.07
N MET A 305 -8.84 5.28 16.98
CA MET A 305 -8.21 6.60 17.06
C MET A 305 -9.13 7.68 17.67
N VAL A 306 -10.44 7.55 17.52
CA VAL A 306 -11.44 8.47 18.10
C VAL A 306 -11.76 8.13 19.54
N ALA A 307 -11.93 6.84 19.84
CA ALA A 307 -12.54 6.36 21.09
C ALA A 307 -11.55 5.98 22.19
N ARG A 308 -10.27 5.77 21.88
CA ARG A 308 -9.28 5.21 22.82
C ARG A 308 -8.23 6.25 23.23
N LYS A 309 -7.54 5.94 24.32
CA LYS A 309 -6.38 6.71 24.81
C LYS A 309 -5.07 6.09 24.31
N PHE A 310 -4.10 6.93 24.01
CA PHE A 310 -2.82 6.58 23.40
C PHE A 310 -1.65 7.09 24.25
N PRO A 311 -0.45 6.49 24.12
CA PRO A 311 0.75 7.04 24.80
C PRO A 311 0.90 8.53 24.49
N CYS A 312 0.96 9.34 25.54
CA CYS A 312 1.01 10.81 25.47
C CYS A 312 2.20 11.43 26.20
N THR A 313 3.08 10.61 26.79
CA THR A 313 4.31 11.03 27.43
C THR A 313 5.52 10.28 26.86
N GLY A 314 6.74 10.71 27.23
CA GLY A 314 7.95 9.92 27.00
C GLY A 314 7.91 8.60 27.76
N TRP A 315 8.74 7.64 27.33
CA TRP A 315 8.81 6.30 27.89
C TRP A 315 9.79 6.24 29.06
N SER A 316 9.36 5.66 30.18
CA SER A 316 10.19 5.41 31.36
C SER A 316 10.28 3.92 31.64
N MET A 317 11.48 3.43 31.97
CA MET A 317 11.67 2.05 32.41
C MET A 317 11.14 1.90 33.82
N CYS A 318 10.33 0.87 34.05
CA CYS A 318 9.76 0.57 35.35
C CYS A 318 10.29 -0.75 35.94
N GLU A 319 9.84 -1.09 37.14
CA GLU A 319 10.23 -2.34 37.80
C GLU A 319 9.89 -3.57 36.97
N ASN A 320 10.75 -4.59 37.03
CA ASN A 320 10.57 -5.85 36.29
C ASN A 320 9.47 -6.71 36.93
N ARG A 321 8.26 -6.14 37.02
CA ARG A 321 7.05 -6.79 37.52
C ARG A 321 5.89 -6.47 36.60
N ILE A 322 5.08 -7.49 36.23
CA ILE A 322 3.88 -7.29 35.42
C ILE A 322 2.96 -6.30 36.13
N PRO A 323 2.57 -5.19 35.47
CA PRO A 323 1.70 -4.20 36.06
C PRO A 323 0.28 -4.76 36.32
N ASP A 324 -0.44 -4.16 37.29
CA ASP A 324 -1.86 -4.48 37.51
C ASP A 324 -2.67 -4.10 36.23
N ILE A 325 -3.54 -5.01 35.81
CA ILE A 325 -4.42 -4.82 34.64
C ILE A 325 -5.27 -3.54 34.77
N LYS A 326 -5.59 -3.11 35.99
CA LYS A 326 -6.32 -1.86 36.23
C LYS A 326 -5.60 -0.65 35.67
N ASN A 327 -4.27 -0.70 35.60
CA ASN A 327 -3.45 0.40 35.10
C ASN A 327 -3.48 0.48 33.55
N PHE A 328 -3.88 -0.57 32.85
CA PHE A 328 -3.87 -0.63 31.40
C PHE A 328 -4.80 0.39 30.73
N LYS A 329 -5.75 0.95 31.44
CA LYS A 329 -6.62 2.02 30.92
C LYS A 329 -5.91 3.39 30.87
N ASP A 330 -5.00 3.65 31.84
CA ASP A 330 -4.37 4.95 32.03
C ASP A 330 -2.89 4.97 31.64
N TYR A 331 -2.25 3.78 31.55
CA TYR A 331 -0.87 3.59 31.16
C TYR A 331 -0.72 2.62 29.99
N ALA A 332 0.21 2.94 29.09
CA ALA A 332 0.68 2.09 28.02
C ALA A 332 1.98 1.39 28.45
N TYR A 333 2.13 0.13 28.09
CA TYR A 333 3.32 -0.64 28.42
C TYR A 333 3.93 -1.30 27.19
N LYS A 334 5.28 -1.25 27.10
CA LYS A 334 6.08 -2.11 26.22
C LYS A 334 6.74 -3.15 27.11
N MET A 335 6.37 -4.42 26.94
CA MET A 335 6.78 -5.50 27.82
C MET A 335 7.59 -6.55 27.08
N HIS A 336 8.76 -6.90 27.62
CA HIS A 336 9.57 -8.02 27.18
C HIS A 336 9.38 -9.18 28.17
N LEU A 337 8.71 -10.23 27.73
CA LEU A 337 8.34 -11.36 28.56
C LEU A 337 8.88 -12.67 27.98
N SER A 338 9.33 -13.57 28.87
CA SER A 338 9.74 -14.94 28.54
C SER A 338 8.84 -15.93 29.25
N PHE A 339 8.07 -16.70 28.50
CA PHE A 339 7.14 -17.71 28.99
C PHE A 339 7.76 -19.10 28.95
N LYS A 340 7.55 -19.91 30.00
CA LYS A 340 7.93 -21.33 30.03
C LYS A 340 6.70 -22.23 29.86
N ASN A 341 6.82 -23.24 28.98
CA ASN A 341 5.78 -24.24 28.70
C ASN A 341 4.44 -23.59 28.30
N ILE A 342 4.51 -22.58 27.44
CA ILE A 342 3.33 -21.86 26.96
C ILE A 342 2.50 -22.70 25.99
N ARG A 343 1.17 -22.72 26.17
CA ARG A 343 0.24 -23.51 25.35
C ARG A 343 -1.11 -22.83 25.19
N CYS A 344 -1.59 -22.76 23.98
CA CYS A 344 -2.89 -22.19 23.62
C CYS A 344 -4.03 -23.11 24.13
N GLN A 345 -5.07 -22.51 24.72
CA GLN A 345 -6.25 -23.20 25.23
C GLN A 345 -7.46 -23.08 24.30
N LYS A 346 -7.35 -22.29 23.26
CA LYS A 346 -8.41 -21.98 22.29
C LYS A 346 -8.16 -22.66 20.94
N SER A 347 -9.20 -22.75 20.11
CA SER A 347 -9.07 -23.24 18.73
C SER A 347 -8.38 -22.22 17.83
N ASN A 348 -8.59 -20.95 18.09
CA ASN A 348 -7.86 -19.86 17.47
C ASN A 348 -6.56 -19.54 18.23
N THR A 349 -5.49 -19.26 17.53
CA THR A 349 -4.15 -18.99 18.08
C THR A 349 -3.76 -17.53 17.89
N TYR A 350 -3.11 -16.89 18.88
CA TYR A 350 -2.84 -15.46 18.85
C TYR A 350 -1.40 -15.10 18.53
N ILE A 351 -0.43 -15.65 19.25
CA ILE A 351 0.99 -15.23 19.15
C ILE A 351 1.54 -15.52 17.74
N PRO A 352 1.97 -14.50 16.97
CA PRO A 352 2.57 -14.72 15.67
C PRO A 352 3.99 -15.31 15.83
N ILE A 353 4.39 -16.17 14.91
CA ILE A 353 5.77 -16.63 14.79
C ILE A 353 6.44 -15.86 13.65
N ASN A 354 7.46 -15.12 13.98
CA ASN A 354 8.26 -14.31 13.07
C ASN A 354 9.63 -14.01 13.71
N ASN A 355 10.46 -13.23 13.06
CA ASN A 355 11.79 -12.83 13.53
C ASN A 355 11.83 -12.03 14.85
N LYS A 356 10.68 -11.53 15.33
CA LYS A 356 10.57 -10.78 16.60
C LYS A 356 10.24 -11.67 17.81
N VAL A 357 9.88 -12.95 17.59
CA VAL A 357 9.47 -13.90 18.62
C VAL A 357 10.43 -15.06 18.62
N LYS A 358 11.05 -15.33 19.77
CA LYS A 358 11.93 -16.48 19.95
C LYS A 358 11.15 -17.60 20.62
N CYS A 359 11.18 -18.78 20.02
CA CYS A 359 10.55 -19.96 20.61
C CYS A 359 11.50 -21.14 20.55
N ILE A 360 11.44 -21.99 21.59
CA ILE A 360 12.13 -23.26 21.64
C ILE A 360 11.08 -24.38 21.58
N ASN A 361 11.29 -25.37 20.69
CA ASN A 361 10.37 -26.49 20.44
C ASN A 361 8.94 -26.02 20.15
N ALA A 362 8.81 -25.02 19.26
CA ALA A 362 7.51 -24.46 18.91
C ALA A 362 6.68 -25.45 18.05
N LYS A 363 5.38 -25.53 18.37
CA LYS A 363 4.36 -26.07 17.47
C LYS A 363 3.50 -24.92 16.97
N VAL A 364 3.36 -24.83 15.65
CA VAL A 364 2.76 -23.69 14.96
C VAL A 364 1.52 -24.15 14.18
N ASP A 365 0.61 -23.24 13.95
CA ASP A 365 -0.60 -23.37 13.15
C ASP A 365 -0.75 -22.13 12.27
N ASN A 366 -0.50 -22.26 10.97
CA ASN A 366 -0.60 -21.15 10.02
C ASN A 366 0.16 -19.89 10.48
N GLY A 367 1.41 -20.04 10.89
CA GLY A 367 2.26 -18.95 11.34
C GLY A 367 1.97 -18.44 12.76
N ARG A 368 1.19 -19.18 13.58
CA ARG A 368 0.87 -18.77 14.96
C ARG A 368 1.12 -19.89 15.95
N LEU A 369 1.55 -19.52 17.15
CA LEU A 369 2.01 -20.43 18.18
C LEU A 369 0.86 -21.23 18.80
N ILE A 370 0.94 -22.57 18.73
CA ILE A 370 0.10 -23.47 19.52
C ILE A 370 0.73 -23.70 20.89
N LYS A 371 2.03 -24.07 20.93
CA LYS A 371 2.79 -24.32 22.16
C LYS A 371 4.29 -24.17 21.92
N ALA A 372 5.03 -23.83 22.97
CA ALA A 372 6.49 -23.86 23.00
C ALA A 372 6.98 -24.17 24.41
N ASP A 373 8.18 -24.73 24.53
CA ASP A 373 8.85 -24.92 25.83
C ASP A 373 9.32 -23.56 26.37
N GLU A 374 9.74 -22.66 25.48
CA GLU A 374 10.07 -21.27 25.81
C GLU A 374 9.57 -20.35 24.71
N CYS A 375 9.00 -19.20 25.10
CA CYS A 375 8.59 -18.15 24.18
C CYS A 375 8.98 -16.78 24.75
N ASP A 376 9.87 -16.12 24.03
CA ASP A 376 10.42 -14.80 24.37
C ASP A 376 9.87 -13.76 23.39
N ILE A 377 9.13 -12.77 23.88
CA ILE A 377 8.33 -11.88 23.04
C ILE A 377 8.25 -10.45 23.62
N TRP A 378 8.34 -9.46 22.73
CA TRP A 378 7.93 -8.08 22.98
C TRP A 378 6.46 -7.86 22.64
N LEU A 379 5.71 -7.21 23.51
CA LEU A 379 4.27 -7.00 23.35
C LEU A 379 3.78 -5.75 24.09
N THR A 380 2.60 -5.27 23.69
CA THR A 380 1.88 -4.22 24.42
C THR A 380 1.07 -4.84 25.57
N GLU A 381 0.58 -4.02 26.49
CA GLU A 381 -0.35 -4.45 27.56
C GLU A 381 -1.64 -5.04 26.96
N LEU A 382 -2.06 -4.58 25.79
CA LEU A 382 -3.26 -5.08 25.10
C LEU A 382 -3.04 -6.49 24.54
N ASP A 383 -1.87 -6.75 23.95
CA ASP A 383 -1.48 -8.08 23.50
C ASP A 383 -1.34 -9.04 24.70
N TYR A 384 -0.75 -8.58 25.81
CA TYR A 384 -0.65 -9.36 27.04
C TYR A 384 -2.04 -9.71 27.59
N ASP A 385 -2.99 -8.77 27.54
CA ASP A 385 -4.36 -9.02 28.00
C ASP A 385 -5.06 -10.11 27.20
N ILE A 386 -4.82 -10.23 25.89
CA ILE A 386 -5.29 -11.34 25.07
C ILE A 386 -4.56 -12.64 25.46
N ILE A 387 -3.22 -12.60 25.51
CA ILE A 387 -2.40 -13.80 25.78
C ILE A 387 -2.79 -14.47 27.09
N ARG A 388 -2.99 -13.71 28.18
CA ARG A 388 -3.37 -14.25 29.49
C ARG A 388 -4.75 -14.93 29.51
N GLN A 389 -5.63 -14.58 28.57
CA GLN A 389 -6.96 -15.20 28.44
C GLN A 389 -6.96 -16.44 27.55
N VAL A 390 -5.98 -16.51 26.61
CA VAL A 390 -5.93 -17.52 25.54
C VAL A 390 -4.91 -18.61 25.82
N TYR A 391 -3.82 -18.29 26.52
CA TYR A 391 -2.71 -19.21 26.79
C TYR A 391 -2.60 -19.55 28.28
N LYS A 392 -2.02 -20.72 28.56
CA LYS A 392 -1.50 -21.10 29.87
C LYS A 392 0.00 -21.34 29.78
N TRP A 393 0.70 -21.08 30.86
CA TRP A 393 2.15 -21.27 31.00
C TRP A 393 2.47 -21.69 32.46
N ASP A 394 3.64 -22.26 32.66
CA ASP A 394 4.07 -22.69 34.00
C ASP A 394 4.71 -21.53 34.77
N SER A 395 5.47 -20.69 34.10
CA SER A 395 6.04 -19.45 34.67
C SER A 395 6.27 -18.40 33.58
N VAL A 396 6.33 -17.15 33.99
CA VAL A 396 6.68 -16.00 33.16
C VAL A 396 7.78 -15.20 33.83
N LYS A 397 8.84 -14.91 33.09
CA LYS A 397 9.93 -14.01 33.51
C LYS A 397 9.74 -12.68 32.82
N VAL A 398 9.75 -11.62 33.59
CA VAL A 398 9.81 -10.25 33.10
C VAL A 398 11.26 -9.91 32.82
N LEU A 399 11.60 -9.55 31.61
CA LEU A 399 12.92 -9.17 31.19
C LEU A 399 13.08 -7.66 31.21
N GLU A 400 12.07 -6.93 30.72
CA GLU A 400 12.11 -5.47 30.66
C GLU A 400 10.68 -4.93 30.50
N ILE A 401 10.36 -3.79 31.15
CA ILE A 401 9.08 -3.09 30.99
C ILE A 401 9.31 -1.59 30.92
N TRP A 402 8.64 -0.95 29.99
CA TRP A 402 8.55 0.48 29.83
C TRP A 402 7.12 0.96 29.91
N GLU A 403 6.89 2.10 30.52
CA GLU A 403 5.56 2.69 30.67
C GLU A 403 5.51 4.14 30.15
N ALA A 404 4.32 4.54 29.70
CA ALA A 404 3.96 5.90 29.35
C ALA A 404 2.51 6.16 29.75
N GLU A 405 2.16 7.38 30.14
CA GLU A 405 0.78 7.76 30.37
C GLU A 405 -0.04 7.76 29.07
N LYS A 406 -1.35 7.55 29.20
CA LYS A 406 -2.28 7.57 28.06
C LYS A 406 -3.27 8.72 28.15
N ASP A 407 -3.46 9.40 27.01
CA ASP A 407 -4.58 10.32 26.82
C ASP A 407 -5.12 10.24 25.39
N TYR A 408 -6.23 10.93 25.14
CA TYR A 408 -6.83 10.97 23.81
C TYR A 408 -5.92 11.69 22.79
N LEU A 409 -6.01 11.27 21.53
CA LEU A 409 -5.33 11.96 20.43
C LEU A 409 -5.77 13.43 20.33
N PRO A 410 -4.92 14.32 19.80
CA PRO A 410 -5.24 15.74 19.64
C PRO A 410 -6.58 15.97 18.95
N ILE A 411 -7.40 16.86 19.48
CA ILE A 411 -8.79 17.06 19.02
C ILE A 411 -8.88 17.41 17.53
N LYS A 412 -8.02 18.30 17.05
CA LYS A 412 -7.96 18.68 15.62
C LYS A 412 -7.71 17.45 14.71
N PHE A 413 -6.87 16.53 15.17
CA PHE A 413 -6.59 15.30 14.43
C PHE A 413 -7.81 14.37 14.39
N VAL A 414 -8.49 14.21 15.52
CA VAL A 414 -9.73 13.41 15.61
C VAL A 414 -10.86 14.02 14.77
N GLU A 415 -11.03 15.33 14.77
CA GLU A 415 -12.03 16.00 13.92
C GLU A 415 -11.76 15.76 12.43
N TYR A 416 -10.48 15.74 12.02
CA TYR A 416 -10.13 15.44 10.65
C TYR A 416 -10.37 13.96 10.28
N ILE A 417 -10.14 13.02 11.22
CA ILE A 417 -10.54 11.61 11.04
C ILE A 417 -12.04 11.50 10.80
N LEU A 418 -12.85 12.19 11.61
CA LEU A 418 -14.30 12.19 11.48
C LEU A 418 -14.77 12.84 10.17
N GLN A 419 -14.09 13.90 9.70
CA GLN A 419 -14.36 14.50 8.39
C GLN A 419 -14.15 13.49 7.25
N LEU A 420 -13.02 12.77 7.23
CA LEU A 420 -12.76 11.76 6.19
C LEU A 420 -13.72 10.56 6.30
N PHE A 421 -14.15 10.21 7.52
CA PHE A 421 -15.17 9.17 7.72
C PHE A 421 -16.54 9.62 7.14
N HIS A 422 -16.91 10.88 7.35
CA HIS A 422 -18.10 11.48 6.75
C HIS A 422 -18.01 11.43 5.21
N ASP A 423 -16.92 11.94 4.63
CA ASP A 423 -16.73 12.04 3.18
C ASP A 423 -16.80 10.67 2.49
N LYS A 424 -16.17 9.66 3.07
CA LYS A 424 -16.29 8.26 2.63
C LYS A 424 -17.75 7.78 2.70
N THR A 425 -18.45 8.07 3.81
CA THR A 425 -19.79 7.53 4.06
C THR A 425 -20.84 8.13 3.12
N VAL A 426 -20.78 9.43 2.87
CA VAL A 426 -21.70 10.12 1.94
C VAL A 426 -21.68 9.47 0.55
N LEU A 427 -20.54 8.98 0.10
CA LEU A 427 -20.34 8.39 -1.22
C LEU A 427 -20.68 6.89 -1.30
N LYS A 428 -20.86 6.23 -0.17
CA LYS A 428 -21.09 4.76 -0.12
C LYS A 428 -22.36 4.35 -0.86
N GLY A 429 -22.21 3.51 -1.88
CA GLY A 429 -23.32 3.02 -2.73
C GLY A 429 -23.89 4.07 -3.68
N VAL A 430 -23.15 5.14 -3.94
CA VAL A 430 -23.49 6.23 -4.87
C VAL A 430 -22.37 6.43 -5.89
N ASN A 431 -21.12 6.49 -5.42
CA ASN A 431 -19.93 6.56 -6.27
C ASN A 431 -18.83 5.71 -5.65
N ASP A 432 -18.76 4.44 -6.05
CA ASP A 432 -17.88 3.45 -5.45
C ASP A 432 -16.40 3.79 -5.66
N SER A 433 -16.02 4.32 -6.82
CA SER A 433 -14.63 4.70 -7.10
C SER A 433 -14.16 5.82 -6.15
N GLU A 434 -14.95 6.85 -5.94
CA GLU A 434 -14.63 7.95 -5.06
C GLU A 434 -14.70 7.53 -3.58
N CYS A 435 -15.67 6.70 -3.22
CA CYS A 435 -15.78 6.09 -1.90
C CYS A 435 -14.52 5.29 -1.55
N MET A 436 -13.99 4.49 -2.49
CA MET A 436 -12.75 3.73 -2.30
C MET A 436 -11.54 4.64 -2.14
N LEU A 437 -11.47 5.75 -2.87
CA LEU A 437 -10.42 6.73 -2.67
C LEU A 437 -10.48 7.35 -1.26
N GLN A 438 -11.66 7.81 -0.83
CA GLN A 438 -11.86 8.38 0.53
C GLN A 438 -11.55 7.34 1.62
N LYS A 439 -11.91 6.06 1.40
CA LYS A 439 -11.50 4.96 2.28
C LYS A 439 -9.97 4.83 2.35
N GLY A 440 -9.29 4.96 1.21
CA GLY A 440 -7.83 4.94 1.14
C GLY A 440 -7.18 6.11 1.89
N LEU A 441 -7.74 7.33 1.79
CA LEU A 441 -7.26 8.50 2.52
C LEU A 441 -7.46 8.34 4.03
N LEU A 442 -8.63 7.86 4.46
CA LEU A 442 -8.95 7.61 5.87
C LEU A 442 -7.99 6.55 6.47
N ASN A 443 -7.78 5.44 5.78
CA ASN A 443 -6.82 4.41 6.21
C ASN A 443 -5.37 4.93 6.17
N GLY A 444 -5.08 5.86 5.26
CA GLY A 444 -3.79 6.54 5.17
C GLY A 444 -3.40 7.32 6.43
N LEU A 445 -4.35 7.80 7.22
CA LEU A 445 -4.08 8.46 8.50
C LEU A 445 -3.41 7.52 9.50
N PHE A 446 -3.92 6.30 9.63
CA PHE A 446 -3.28 5.26 10.43
C PHE A 446 -1.87 4.94 9.89
N GLY A 447 -1.75 4.70 8.58
CA GLY A 447 -0.45 4.42 7.95
C GLY A 447 0.58 5.53 8.14
N MET A 448 0.16 6.79 8.24
CA MET A 448 1.06 7.91 8.56
C MET A 448 1.61 7.84 9.98
N CYS A 449 0.82 7.42 10.95
CA CYS A 449 1.32 7.18 12.32
C CYS A 449 2.36 6.04 12.32
N CYS A 450 2.18 5.00 11.52
CA CYS A 450 3.12 3.87 11.38
C CYS A 450 4.33 4.16 10.47
N THR A 451 4.52 5.40 10.01
CA THR A 451 5.64 5.72 9.12
C THR A 451 6.95 5.71 9.91
N ALA A 452 7.90 4.88 9.48
CA ALA A 452 9.23 4.83 10.06
C ALA A 452 9.93 6.19 10.02
N LEU A 453 10.70 6.50 11.08
CA LEU A 453 11.45 7.78 11.21
C LEU A 453 12.50 7.94 10.11
N LEU A 454 13.10 6.85 9.72
CA LEU A 454 13.96 6.72 8.56
C LEU A 454 13.45 5.57 7.71
N GLN A 455 13.47 5.75 6.41
CA GLN A 455 13.22 4.71 5.44
C GLN A 455 14.52 4.42 4.70
N ALA A 456 14.77 3.15 4.41
CA ALA A 456 15.87 2.78 3.53
C ALA A 456 15.68 3.49 2.19
N GLU A 457 16.71 4.16 1.71
CA GLU A 457 16.67 4.83 0.41
C GLU A 457 16.97 3.81 -0.68
N ILE A 458 15.99 3.56 -1.54
CA ILE A 458 16.22 2.82 -2.77
C ILE A 458 16.91 3.77 -3.73
N ILE A 459 18.18 3.48 -4.06
CA ILE A 459 19.03 4.32 -4.89
C ILE A 459 19.27 3.62 -6.21
N TRP A 460 18.96 4.30 -7.33
CA TRP A 460 19.40 3.86 -8.63
C TRP A 460 20.89 4.21 -8.82
N LYS A 461 21.73 3.21 -9.02
CA LYS A 461 23.14 3.40 -9.36
C LYS A 461 23.30 3.40 -10.88
N THR A 462 23.60 4.57 -11.41
CA THR A 462 23.75 4.83 -12.83
C THR A 462 24.91 4.05 -13.47
N ASP A 463 25.98 3.84 -12.72
CA ASP A 463 27.20 3.13 -13.14
C ASP A 463 27.01 1.63 -13.41
N ILE A 464 26.05 1.03 -12.70
CA ILE A 464 25.73 -0.41 -12.85
C ILE A 464 24.29 -0.62 -13.35
N GLU A 465 23.56 0.46 -13.66
CA GLU A 465 22.15 0.45 -14.06
C GLU A 465 21.26 -0.44 -13.14
N HIS A 466 21.50 -0.37 -11.86
CA HIS A 466 20.87 -1.26 -10.88
C HIS A 466 20.40 -0.53 -9.63
N TRP A 467 19.35 -1.06 -9.00
CA TRP A 467 18.85 -0.57 -7.72
C TRP A 467 19.75 -1.04 -6.57
N THR A 468 20.07 -0.14 -5.68
CA THR A 468 20.75 -0.46 -4.42
C THR A 468 20.00 0.15 -3.25
N ILE A 469 20.15 -0.47 -2.08
CA ILE A 469 19.57 0.04 -0.85
C ILE A 469 20.67 0.67 -0.01
N LYS A 470 20.48 1.93 0.34
CA LYS A 470 21.33 2.58 1.33
C LYS A 470 20.90 2.12 2.72
N ARG A 471 21.77 1.41 3.38
CA ARG A 471 21.56 0.89 4.73
C ARG A 471 21.47 2.02 5.74
N ILE A 472 20.53 1.91 6.70
CA ILE A 472 20.37 2.82 7.82
C ILE A 472 21.19 2.30 8.98
N THR A 473 22.05 3.15 9.55
CA THR A 473 22.85 2.82 10.71
C THR A 473 22.20 3.35 12.00
N LYS A 474 22.66 2.89 13.16
CA LYS A 474 22.25 3.43 14.45
C LYS A 474 22.57 4.92 14.55
N GLU A 475 23.71 5.34 14.03
CA GLU A 475 24.16 6.74 13.98
C GLU A 475 23.21 7.61 13.14
N ASP A 476 22.70 7.08 12.02
CA ASP A 476 21.70 7.76 11.20
C ASP A 476 20.41 7.99 11.99
N ILE A 477 19.96 6.99 12.78
CA ILE A 477 18.78 7.11 13.65
C ILE A 477 19.02 8.16 14.74
N GLU A 478 20.16 8.10 15.47
CA GLU A 478 20.49 9.06 16.51
C GLU A 478 20.58 10.50 15.97
N THR A 479 21.19 10.66 14.81
CA THR A 479 21.28 11.96 14.13
C THR A 479 19.88 12.47 13.77
N ARG A 480 19.04 11.59 13.24
CA ARG A 480 17.66 11.92 12.88
C ARG A 480 16.82 12.31 14.09
N LEU A 481 16.92 11.58 15.20
CA LEU A 481 16.21 11.89 16.44
C LEU A 481 16.62 13.26 16.99
N LYS A 482 17.93 13.59 16.99
CA LYS A 482 18.43 14.92 17.37
C LYS A 482 17.86 16.04 16.49
N GLU A 483 17.73 15.82 15.17
CA GLU A 483 17.12 16.79 14.27
C GLU A 483 15.62 16.98 14.58
N LEU A 484 14.89 15.88 14.74
CA LEU A 484 13.45 15.89 14.95
C LEU A 484 13.01 16.56 16.26
N ARG A 485 13.90 16.59 17.29
CA ARG A 485 13.63 17.30 18.56
C ARG A 485 13.74 18.82 18.42
N ARG A 486 14.38 19.33 17.36
CA ARG A 486 14.46 20.78 17.16
C ARG A 486 13.07 21.36 16.91
N PHE A 487 12.72 22.44 17.59
CA PHE A 487 11.44 23.11 17.45
C PHE A 487 11.14 23.54 16.00
N SER A 488 12.17 23.95 15.27
CA SER A 488 12.08 24.35 13.86
C SER A 488 11.84 23.20 12.88
N ASP A 489 12.10 21.94 13.30
CA ASP A 489 11.88 20.77 12.46
C ASP A 489 10.43 20.31 12.56
N LYS A 490 9.67 20.48 11.48
CA LYS A 490 8.25 20.10 11.42
C LYS A 490 7.98 18.73 10.77
N ARG A 491 9.00 17.87 10.66
CA ARG A 491 8.86 16.55 10.02
C ARG A 491 8.21 15.50 10.92
N TYR A 492 8.46 15.57 12.24
CA TYR A 492 7.79 14.74 13.24
C TYR A 492 6.57 15.47 13.76
N PHE A 493 5.40 15.09 13.28
CA PHE A 493 4.11 15.70 13.62
C PHE A 493 3.04 14.65 14.00
N LEU A 494 3.37 13.37 13.97
CA LEU A 494 2.60 12.24 14.49
C LEU A 494 3.55 11.29 15.22
N ASN A 495 3.07 10.68 16.30
CA ASN A 495 3.86 9.71 17.05
C ASN A 495 3.68 8.31 16.46
N PHE A 496 4.78 7.56 16.30
CA PHE A 496 4.76 6.18 15.82
C PHE A 496 3.95 5.25 16.75
N ASP A 497 4.04 5.45 18.05
CA ASP A 497 3.30 4.65 19.03
C ASP A 497 1.78 4.81 18.92
N TRP A 498 1.27 5.90 18.35
CA TRP A 498 -0.16 6.00 18.05
C TRP A 498 -0.61 4.96 17.02
N GLY A 499 0.22 4.67 16.03
CA GLY A 499 -0.02 3.59 15.07
C GLY A 499 0.08 2.21 15.73
N VAL A 500 1.08 2.00 16.58
CA VAL A 500 1.24 0.74 17.33
C VAL A 500 -0.01 0.43 18.15
N TRP A 501 -0.48 1.41 18.94
CA TRP A 501 -1.66 1.23 19.79
C TRP A 501 -2.97 1.15 19.02
N THR A 502 -3.10 1.84 17.87
CA THR A 502 -4.28 1.67 17.00
C THR A 502 -4.43 0.21 16.55
N ALA A 503 -3.36 -0.40 16.05
CA ALA A 503 -3.39 -1.80 15.63
C ALA A 503 -3.57 -2.76 16.83
N ALA A 504 -2.98 -2.45 17.98
CA ALA A 504 -3.14 -3.24 19.18
C ALA A 504 -4.58 -3.19 19.73
N TYR A 505 -5.22 -2.03 19.75
CA TYR A 505 -6.65 -1.91 20.12
C TYR A 505 -7.56 -2.64 19.15
N ALA A 506 -7.29 -2.59 17.85
CA ALA A 506 -8.06 -3.34 16.86
C ALA A 506 -7.99 -4.85 17.11
N ARG A 507 -6.78 -5.39 17.33
CA ARG A 507 -6.60 -6.80 17.72
C ARG A 507 -7.30 -7.12 19.03
N TRP A 508 -7.14 -6.24 20.04
CA TRP A 508 -7.74 -6.42 21.37
C TRP A 508 -9.26 -6.44 21.28
N MET A 509 -9.87 -5.56 20.50
CA MET A 509 -11.32 -5.50 20.30
C MET A 509 -11.82 -6.76 19.59
N LEU A 510 -11.22 -7.15 18.46
CA LEU A 510 -11.59 -8.37 17.73
C LEU A 510 -11.52 -9.61 18.63
N TRP A 511 -10.48 -9.72 19.45
CA TRP A 511 -10.31 -10.88 20.31
C TRP A 511 -11.28 -10.90 21.50
N ASN A 512 -11.45 -9.80 22.21
CA ASN A 512 -12.32 -9.76 23.38
C ASN A 512 -13.81 -9.79 23.03
N ASP A 513 -14.20 -9.18 21.90
CA ASP A 513 -15.62 -9.07 21.53
C ASP A 513 -16.09 -10.23 20.65
N ILE A 514 -15.21 -10.89 19.89
CA ILE A 514 -15.58 -11.95 18.95
C ILE A 514 -14.82 -13.25 19.23
N VAL A 515 -13.48 -13.27 19.16
CA VAL A 515 -12.74 -14.53 19.13
C VAL A 515 -12.80 -15.27 20.48
N ILE A 516 -12.60 -14.60 21.60
CA ILE A 516 -12.63 -15.23 22.92
C ILE A 516 -14.04 -15.74 23.28
N PRO A 517 -15.12 -14.94 23.12
CA PRO A 517 -16.48 -15.40 23.47
C PRO A 517 -17.01 -16.52 22.55
N TYR A 518 -16.62 -16.49 21.25
CA TYR A 518 -17.19 -17.36 20.22
C TYR A 518 -16.18 -18.30 19.58
N ASP A 519 -15.04 -18.57 20.19
CA ASP A 519 -13.86 -19.29 19.69
C ASP A 519 -14.17 -20.41 18.67
N MET A 520 -15.02 -21.38 19.03
CA MET A 520 -15.39 -22.53 18.18
C MET A 520 -16.29 -22.13 16.99
N LYS A 521 -16.88 -20.94 17.02
CA LYS A 521 -17.76 -20.42 15.95
C LYS A 521 -17.01 -19.56 14.96
N VAL A 522 -15.82 -19.07 15.32
CA VAL A 522 -14.97 -18.22 14.46
C VAL A 522 -14.15 -19.11 13.55
N MET A 523 -14.45 -19.09 12.27
CA MET A 523 -13.76 -19.88 11.25
C MET A 523 -12.51 -19.17 10.70
N TYR A 524 -12.60 -17.84 10.56
CA TYR A 524 -11.55 -17.02 9.97
C TYR A 524 -11.69 -15.56 10.43
N CYS A 525 -10.57 -14.87 10.57
CA CYS A 525 -10.52 -13.43 10.83
C CYS A 525 -9.62 -12.72 9.83
N ASP A 526 -9.97 -11.48 9.49
CA ASP A 526 -9.14 -10.61 8.67
C ASP A 526 -9.17 -9.16 9.15
N THR A 527 -8.28 -8.83 10.07
CA THR A 527 -8.04 -7.48 10.63
C THR A 527 -9.24 -6.92 11.41
N ASP A 528 -10.30 -6.54 10.74
CA ASP A 528 -11.52 -5.91 11.24
C ASP A 528 -12.79 -6.73 10.92
N SER A 529 -12.62 -7.95 10.43
CA SER A 529 -13.73 -8.83 10.09
C SER A 529 -13.58 -10.25 10.65
N ALA A 530 -14.71 -10.93 10.81
CA ALA A 530 -14.78 -12.32 11.24
C ALA A 530 -15.82 -13.10 10.43
N PHE A 531 -15.49 -14.36 10.12
CA PHE A 531 -16.36 -15.33 9.46
C PHE A 531 -16.81 -16.35 10.51
N LEU A 532 -18.10 -16.41 10.73
CA LEU A 532 -18.75 -17.20 11.78
C LEU A 532 -19.54 -18.34 11.15
N ASN A 533 -19.54 -19.50 11.81
CA ASN A 533 -20.30 -20.65 11.34
C ASN A 533 -21.79 -20.61 11.74
N GLU A 534 -22.21 -19.56 12.42
CA GLU A 534 -23.61 -19.30 12.78
C GLU A 534 -23.82 -17.78 12.96
N LYS A 535 -25.07 -17.36 12.87
CA LYS A 535 -25.48 -15.97 13.09
C LYS A 535 -25.44 -15.60 14.56
N ILE A 536 -24.82 -14.44 14.87
CA ILE A 536 -24.70 -13.91 16.24
C ILE A 536 -25.32 -12.52 16.32
N ASP A 537 -26.14 -12.28 17.36
CA ASP A 537 -26.71 -10.96 17.62
C ASP A 537 -25.69 -10.04 18.31
N PHE A 538 -25.13 -9.07 17.55
CA PHE A 538 -24.24 -8.04 18.05
C PHE A 538 -24.94 -6.75 18.51
N SER A 539 -26.27 -6.71 18.60
CA SER A 539 -27.02 -5.51 18.97
C SER A 539 -26.60 -4.93 20.33
N LYS A 540 -26.32 -5.79 21.32
CA LYS A 540 -25.84 -5.37 22.64
C LYS A 540 -24.46 -4.73 22.54
N TYR A 541 -23.56 -5.34 21.77
CA TYR A 541 -22.23 -4.80 21.47
C TYR A 541 -22.36 -3.42 20.82
N ASN A 542 -23.10 -3.30 19.73
CA ASN A 542 -23.27 -2.06 18.99
C ASN A 542 -23.80 -0.92 19.88
N ARG A 543 -24.79 -1.20 20.74
CA ARG A 543 -25.27 -0.22 21.72
C ARG A 543 -24.19 0.21 22.71
N SER A 544 -23.31 -0.70 23.13
CA SER A 544 -22.22 -0.36 24.06
C SER A 544 -21.17 0.52 23.41
N GLN A 545 -20.84 0.28 22.16
CA GLN A 545 -19.87 1.11 21.39
C GLN A 545 -20.43 2.52 21.12
N THR A 546 -21.71 2.61 20.73
CA THR A 546 -22.39 3.89 20.57
C THR A 546 -22.39 4.72 21.86
N LYS A 547 -22.64 4.07 23.02
CA LYS A 547 -22.56 4.74 24.33
C LYS A 547 -21.15 5.21 24.67
N LEU A 548 -20.12 4.38 24.38
CA LEU A 548 -18.72 4.74 24.57
C LEU A 548 -18.36 5.99 23.74
N LEU A 549 -18.68 5.97 22.44
CA LEU A 549 -18.43 7.10 21.56
C LEU A 549 -19.13 8.36 22.03
N LYS A 550 -20.41 8.26 22.42
CA LYS A 550 -21.15 9.41 22.95
C LYS A 550 -20.46 10.00 24.18
N LYS A 551 -20.08 9.14 25.13
CA LYS A 551 -19.35 9.55 26.34
C LYS A 551 -18.05 10.30 25.97
N VAL A 552 -17.25 9.73 25.07
CA VAL A 552 -15.98 10.33 24.63
C VAL A 552 -16.22 11.67 23.91
N CYS A 553 -17.24 11.75 23.07
CA CYS A 553 -17.62 12.99 22.39
C CYS A 553 -18.04 14.08 23.38
N ASP A 554 -18.90 13.72 24.36
CA ASP A 554 -19.37 14.65 25.40
C ASP A 554 -18.19 15.14 26.26
N GLU A 555 -17.27 14.26 26.67
CA GLU A 555 -16.07 14.61 27.47
C GLU A 555 -15.12 15.56 26.72
N ARG A 556 -15.09 15.47 25.39
CA ARG A 556 -14.13 16.17 24.55
C ARG A 556 -14.72 17.36 23.78
N GLY A 557 -16.02 17.60 23.89
CA GLY A 557 -16.71 18.65 23.13
C GLY A 557 -16.79 18.38 21.61
N ILE A 558 -16.77 17.10 21.21
CA ILE A 558 -16.90 16.66 19.81
C ILE A 558 -18.39 16.47 19.50
N ASP A 559 -18.84 16.97 18.36
CA ASP A 559 -20.20 16.71 17.89
C ASP A 559 -20.38 15.20 17.58
N PHE A 560 -21.23 14.56 18.38
CA PHE A 560 -21.51 13.13 18.27
C PHE A 560 -22.09 12.73 16.92
N GLU A 561 -22.85 13.61 16.24
CA GLU A 561 -23.44 13.35 14.92
C GLU A 561 -22.35 13.06 13.86
N LYS A 562 -21.14 13.59 14.03
CA LYS A 562 -20.00 13.28 13.14
C LYS A 562 -19.57 11.82 13.16
N THR A 563 -19.94 11.06 14.22
CA THR A 563 -19.64 9.62 14.35
C THR A 563 -20.66 8.73 13.67
N GLN A 564 -21.76 9.28 13.17
CA GLN A 564 -22.88 8.55 12.58
C GLN A 564 -23.44 9.18 11.30
N PRO A 565 -22.61 9.52 10.31
CA PRO A 565 -23.04 10.18 9.09
C PRO A 565 -24.00 9.32 8.27
N ARG A 566 -24.79 9.99 7.41
CA ARG A 566 -25.69 9.34 6.45
C ARG A 566 -25.14 9.46 5.03
N ASN A 567 -25.34 8.41 4.24
CA ASN A 567 -25.06 8.49 2.82
C ASN A 567 -26.18 9.24 2.07
N GLN A 568 -25.95 9.54 0.79
CA GLN A 568 -26.94 10.26 -0.05
C GLN A 568 -28.28 9.51 -0.20
N LYS A 569 -28.32 8.19 0.08
CA LYS A 569 -29.56 7.38 0.09
C LYS A 569 -30.22 7.35 1.48
N GLY A 570 -29.73 8.12 2.44
CA GLY A 570 -30.26 8.20 3.80
C GLY A 570 -29.83 7.09 4.75
N LYS A 571 -29.03 6.09 4.30
CA LYS A 571 -28.52 5.02 5.15
C LYS A 571 -27.43 5.56 6.08
N GLN A 572 -27.63 5.35 7.39
CA GLN A 572 -26.70 5.78 8.44
C GLN A 572 -25.59 4.75 8.64
N SER A 573 -24.36 5.20 8.89
CA SER A 573 -23.24 4.37 9.29
C SER A 573 -22.75 4.78 10.66
N PHE A 574 -22.61 3.85 11.57
CA PHE A 574 -22.17 4.09 12.94
C PHE A 574 -20.72 3.64 13.12
N LEU A 575 -19.83 4.56 13.48
CA LEU A 575 -18.42 4.28 13.66
C LEU A 575 -18.19 3.20 14.73
N GLY A 576 -17.38 2.17 14.43
CA GLY A 576 -16.98 1.12 15.35
C GLY A 576 -18.05 0.05 15.67
N THR A 577 -19.20 0.08 14.98
CA THR A 577 -20.21 -0.97 15.13
C THR A 577 -19.92 -2.16 14.22
N LEU A 578 -20.31 -3.35 14.66
CA LEU A 578 -20.31 -4.56 13.84
C LEU A 578 -21.52 -4.54 12.89
N THR A 579 -21.25 -4.75 11.62
CA THR A 579 -22.26 -4.87 10.57
C THR A 579 -22.13 -6.22 9.88
N GLN A 580 -23.27 -6.83 9.58
CA GLN A 580 -23.31 -7.98 8.71
C GLN A 580 -23.01 -7.53 7.29
N GLU A 581 -21.96 -8.08 6.67
CA GLU A 581 -21.62 -7.82 5.27
C GLU A 581 -22.32 -8.83 4.34
N GLU A 582 -22.29 -10.14 4.69
CA GLU A 582 -22.92 -11.18 3.88
C GLU A 582 -23.28 -12.42 4.72
N GLU A 583 -24.25 -13.21 4.25
CA GLU A 583 -24.53 -14.56 4.72
C GLU A 583 -24.03 -15.59 3.70
N PHE A 584 -23.44 -16.68 4.16
CA PHE A 584 -22.92 -17.72 3.27
C PHE A 584 -23.37 -19.12 3.69
N THR A 585 -23.42 -20.02 2.71
CA THR A 585 -23.84 -21.42 2.88
C THR A 585 -22.67 -22.39 2.82
N GLU A 586 -21.57 -21.99 2.25
CA GLU A 586 -20.33 -22.74 2.15
C GLU A 586 -19.13 -21.82 2.43
N PHE A 587 -18.13 -22.35 3.12
CA PHE A 587 -16.90 -21.62 3.41
C PHE A 587 -15.69 -22.55 3.39
N ARG A 588 -14.58 -22.09 2.80
CA ARG A 588 -13.31 -22.81 2.83
C ARG A 588 -12.16 -21.83 2.90
N THR A 589 -11.19 -22.09 3.76
CA THR A 589 -9.98 -21.28 3.92
C THR A 589 -8.71 -22.13 3.87
N LEU A 590 -7.68 -21.56 3.26
CA LEU A 590 -6.33 -22.14 3.16
C LEU A 590 -5.29 -21.22 3.82
N GLY A 591 -5.70 -20.44 4.82
CA GLY A 591 -4.83 -19.53 5.58
C GLY A 591 -5.09 -18.06 5.31
N ALA A 592 -4.20 -17.21 5.80
CA ALA A 592 -4.34 -15.77 5.75
C ALA A 592 -4.53 -15.25 4.31
N LYS A 593 -5.60 -14.45 4.10
CA LYS A 593 -5.95 -13.88 2.80
C LYS A 593 -6.17 -14.91 1.66
N ARG A 594 -6.63 -16.11 2.03
CA ARG A 594 -6.89 -17.23 1.11
C ARG A 594 -8.16 -17.95 1.53
N TYR A 595 -9.31 -17.49 1.06
CA TYR A 595 -10.60 -18.10 1.34
C TYR A 595 -11.58 -17.96 0.19
N VAL A 596 -12.61 -18.78 0.21
CA VAL A 596 -13.75 -18.78 -0.71
C VAL A 596 -15.01 -19.06 0.08
N GLU A 597 -16.08 -18.38 -0.28
CA GLU A 597 -17.41 -18.49 0.33
C GLU A 597 -18.48 -18.54 -0.76
N ARG A 598 -19.58 -19.26 -0.53
CA ARG A 598 -20.76 -19.19 -1.39
C ARG A 598 -21.77 -18.25 -0.74
N TRP A 599 -21.97 -17.11 -1.34
CA TRP A 599 -22.92 -16.13 -0.85
C TRP A 599 -24.35 -16.63 -0.97
N ARG A 600 -25.17 -16.31 0.03
CA ARG A 600 -26.57 -16.63 0.00
C ARG A 600 -27.38 -15.70 -0.90
N SER A 601 -26.96 -14.46 -1.02
CA SER A 601 -27.63 -13.40 -1.77
C SER A 601 -27.71 -13.69 -3.28
N ASP A 602 -26.70 -14.32 -3.86
CA ASP A 602 -26.62 -14.61 -5.29
C ASP A 602 -26.35 -16.10 -5.64
N GLY A 603 -26.08 -16.94 -4.63
CA GLY A 603 -25.75 -18.35 -4.79
C GLY A 603 -24.39 -18.63 -5.41
N GLN A 604 -23.55 -17.61 -5.63
CA GLN A 604 -22.28 -17.73 -6.34
C GLN A 604 -21.10 -17.86 -5.35
N LEU A 605 -19.99 -18.43 -5.87
CA LEU A 605 -18.72 -18.43 -5.13
C LEU A 605 -18.03 -17.07 -5.24
N HIS A 606 -17.62 -16.56 -4.10
CA HIS A 606 -16.79 -15.37 -3.98
C HIS A 606 -15.45 -15.74 -3.35
N MET A 607 -14.35 -15.28 -3.94
CA MET A 607 -13.01 -15.68 -3.55
C MET A 607 -12.15 -14.47 -3.18
N THR A 608 -11.35 -14.61 -2.14
CA THR A 608 -10.29 -13.68 -1.79
C THR A 608 -8.96 -14.42 -1.69
N VAL A 609 -8.06 -14.11 -2.61
CA VAL A 609 -6.67 -14.57 -2.58
C VAL A 609 -5.78 -13.35 -2.80
N ALA A 610 -4.84 -13.11 -1.90
CA ALA A 610 -3.93 -11.96 -2.00
C ALA A 610 -3.19 -11.97 -3.34
N GLY A 611 -3.26 -10.85 -4.07
CA GLY A 611 -2.61 -10.70 -5.37
C GLY A 611 -3.37 -11.30 -6.57
N ILE A 612 -4.54 -11.91 -6.36
CA ILE A 612 -5.38 -12.49 -7.41
C ILE A 612 -6.65 -11.66 -7.59
N ASN A 613 -7.07 -11.46 -8.84
CA ASN A 613 -8.35 -10.81 -9.13
C ASN A 613 -9.52 -11.69 -8.68
N LYS A 614 -10.58 -11.09 -8.16
CA LYS A 614 -11.82 -11.79 -7.75
C LYS A 614 -12.46 -12.59 -8.89
N ASP A 615 -12.35 -12.12 -10.12
CA ASP A 615 -12.88 -12.80 -11.32
C ASP A 615 -12.26 -14.19 -11.55
N ALA A 616 -11.06 -14.45 -10.99
CA ALA A 616 -10.40 -15.75 -11.05
C ALA A 616 -11.16 -16.86 -10.30
N VAL A 617 -12.22 -16.55 -9.57
CA VAL A 617 -13.13 -17.53 -8.97
C VAL A 617 -13.72 -18.47 -10.01
N SER A 618 -13.86 -18.05 -11.27
CA SER A 618 -14.29 -18.87 -12.41
C SER A 618 -13.43 -20.12 -12.61
N CYS A 619 -12.14 -20.09 -12.24
CA CYS A 619 -11.25 -21.26 -12.27
C CYS A 619 -11.71 -22.40 -11.35
N LEU A 620 -12.54 -22.11 -10.34
CA LEU A 620 -13.10 -23.11 -9.44
C LEU A 620 -14.27 -23.89 -10.05
N LYS A 621 -14.78 -23.48 -11.23
CA LYS A 621 -15.89 -24.14 -11.94
C LYS A 621 -17.09 -24.37 -11.03
N ASP A 622 -17.45 -23.34 -10.26
CA ASP A 622 -18.54 -23.33 -9.27
C ASP A 622 -18.51 -24.48 -8.22
N ASN A 623 -17.35 -25.02 -7.96
CA ASN A 623 -17.15 -26.07 -6.94
C ASN A 623 -16.11 -25.61 -5.91
N ILE A 624 -16.55 -25.41 -4.66
CA ILE A 624 -15.71 -24.94 -3.56
C ILE A 624 -14.57 -25.91 -3.23
N GLU A 625 -14.74 -27.23 -3.46
CA GLU A 625 -13.69 -28.23 -3.24
C GLU A 625 -12.49 -28.09 -4.18
N ASN A 626 -12.66 -27.38 -5.30
CA ASN A 626 -11.55 -27.04 -6.18
C ASN A 626 -10.62 -25.98 -5.60
N PHE A 627 -11.05 -25.27 -4.56
CA PHE A 627 -10.18 -24.37 -3.79
C PHE A 627 -9.28 -25.17 -2.84
N LYS A 628 -8.18 -25.67 -3.36
CA LYS A 628 -7.26 -26.55 -2.64
C LYS A 628 -5.81 -26.24 -3.01
N ASN A 629 -4.88 -26.81 -2.25
CA ASN A 629 -3.45 -26.72 -2.56
C ASN A 629 -3.17 -27.15 -3.99
N GLY A 630 -2.39 -26.36 -4.71
CA GLY A 630 -1.98 -26.63 -6.09
C GLY A 630 -2.95 -26.12 -7.16
N VAL A 631 -4.10 -25.54 -6.78
CA VAL A 631 -4.97 -24.90 -7.78
C VAL A 631 -4.23 -23.78 -8.49
N VAL A 632 -4.35 -23.76 -9.82
CA VAL A 632 -3.74 -22.73 -10.66
C VAL A 632 -4.84 -21.76 -11.06
N PHE A 633 -4.62 -20.50 -10.72
CA PHE A 633 -5.44 -19.40 -11.20
C PHE A 633 -4.75 -18.82 -12.43
N ASP A 634 -5.21 -19.18 -13.60
CA ASP A 634 -4.79 -18.53 -14.81
C ASP A 634 -5.47 -17.17 -14.85
N LYS A 635 -4.65 -16.13 -14.87
CA LYS A 635 -5.17 -14.79 -15.17
C LYS A 635 -5.66 -14.84 -16.61
N ASP A 636 -6.93 -14.56 -16.73
CA ASP A 636 -7.76 -14.61 -17.92
C ASP A 636 -6.98 -14.66 -19.26
N GLU A 637 -7.04 -15.79 -19.94
CA GLU A 637 -6.50 -16.00 -21.29
C GLU A 637 -7.04 -15.01 -22.33
N LYS A 638 -8.06 -14.23 -21.95
CA LYS A 638 -8.80 -13.33 -22.85
C LYS A 638 -8.30 -11.89 -22.88
N ASP A 639 -7.47 -11.48 -21.91
CA ASP A 639 -7.06 -10.08 -21.78
C ASP A 639 -5.54 -9.93 -21.68
N VAL A 640 -4.93 -9.55 -22.79
CA VAL A 640 -3.48 -9.31 -22.91
C VAL A 640 -2.98 -8.26 -21.89
N SER A 641 -3.84 -7.32 -21.46
CA SER A 641 -3.48 -6.30 -20.48
C SER A 641 -3.19 -6.88 -19.09
N LYS A 642 -3.58 -8.11 -18.83
CA LYS A 642 -3.37 -8.83 -17.56
C LYS A 642 -2.14 -9.74 -17.58
N LEU A 643 -1.38 -9.77 -18.66
CA LEU A 643 -0.13 -10.52 -18.71
C LEU A 643 0.91 -9.90 -17.79
N LEU A 644 1.78 -10.73 -17.23
CA LEU A 644 2.90 -10.27 -16.43
C LEU A 644 3.89 -9.51 -17.31
N HIS A 645 4.12 -8.24 -17.01
CA HIS A 645 5.14 -7.43 -17.63
C HIS A 645 6.46 -7.70 -16.93
N THR A 646 7.33 -8.47 -17.56
CA THR A 646 8.72 -8.63 -17.12
C THR A 646 9.62 -7.78 -17.97
N TYR A 647 10.61 -7.20 -17.33
CA TYR A 647 11.60 -6.36 -17.97
C TYR A 647 12.59 -7.21 -18.75
N VAL A 648 12.95 -6.79 -19.96
CA VAL A 648 13.99 -7.43 -20.79
C VAL A 648 15.03 -6.36 -21.15
N GLU A 649 16.27 -6.62 -20.74
CA GLU A 649 17.44 -5.87 -21.19
C GLU A 649 17.98 -6.45 -22.50
N ASP A 650 18.62 -5.62 -23.31
CA ASP A 650 19.25 -6.01 -24.56
C ASP A 650 18.32 -6.72 -25.57
N MET A 651 17.14 -6.13 -25.83
CA MET A 651 16.28 -6.61 -26.91
C MET A 651 17.01 -6.50 -28.27
N PRO A 652 17.10 -7.58 -29.04
CA PRO A 652 17.62 -7.50 -30.39
C PRO A 652 16.69 -6.65 -31.28
N PRO A 653 17.19 -6.02 -32.34
CA PRO A 653 16.33 -5.33 -33.31
C PRO A 653 15.27 -6.25 -33.88
N ILE A 654 14.00 -5.81 -33.82
CA ILE A 654 12.85 -6.59 -34.28
C ILE A 654 12.41 -6.04 -35.62
N LYS A 655 12.33 -6.87 -36.65
CA LYS A 655 11.80 -6.51 -37.96
C LYS A 655 10.32 -6.83 -38.05
N PHE A 656 9.51 -5.82 -38.26
CA PHE A 656 8.07 -5.94 -38.41
C PHE A 656 7.66 -6.17 -39.88
N PRO A 657 6.45 -6.71 -40.14
CA PRO A 657 5.99 -6.98 -41.49
C PRO A 657 5.89 -5.77 -42.42
N ASP A 658 5.68 -4.57 -41.87
CA ASP A 658 5.62 -3.29 -42.60
C ASP A 658 7.00 -2.70 -42.90
N GLY A 659 8.09 -3.40 -42.51
CA GLY A 659 9.46 -2.98 -42.72
C GLY A 659 10.06 -2.15 -41.60
N TYR A 660 9.31 -1.80 -40.57
CA TYR A 660 9.85 -1.13 -39.39
C TYR A 660 10.85 -2.04 -38.65
N ILE A 661 11.95 -1.46 -38.19
CA ILE A 661 12.93 -2.16 -37.37
C ILE A 661 13.01 -1.44 -36.03
N SER A 662 12.61 -2.12 -34.97
CA SER A 662 12.72 -1.59 -33.62
C SER A 662 14.19 -1.40 -33.23
N LYS A 663 14.52 -0.20 -32.75
CA LYS A 663 15.85 0.13 -32.22
C LYS A 663 15.88 0.11 -30.68
N GLN A 664 14.81 -0.35 -30.06
CA GLN A 664 14.64 -0.33 -28.63
C GLN A 664 15.62 -1.31 -27.97
N LYS A 665 16.35 -0.85 -26.95
CA LYS A 665 17.30 -1.68 -26.20
C LYS A 665 16.63 -2.43 -25.07
N ARG A 666 15.54 -1.89 -24.55
CA ARG A 666 14.77 -2.45 -23.44
C ARG A 666 13.36 -2.76 -23.93
N GLY A 667 12.77 -3.82 -23.42
CA GLY A 667 11.41 -4.20 -23.77
C GLY A 667 10.66 -4.74 -22.59
N VAL A 668 9.38 -4.96 -22.79
CA VAL A 668 8.51 -5.62 -21.82
C VAL A 668 8.22 -7.01 -22.32
N ASN A 669 8.65 -8.02 -21.57
CA ASN A 669 8.27 -9.39 -21.84
C ASN A 669 6.90 -9.66 -21.21
N LEU A 670 5.92 -10.06 -22.01
CA LEU A 670 4.58 -10.41 -21.56
C LEU A 670 4.51 -11.92 -21.37
N ARG A 671 4.29 -12.37 -20.14
CA ARG A 671 4.13 -13.79 -19.83
C ARG A 671 2.75 -14.02 -19.21
N PRO A 672 2.09 -15.15 -19.53
CA PRO A 672 0.94 -15.58 -18.76
C PRO A 672 1.34 -15.71 -17.29
N ASN A 673 0.62 -15.04 -16.40
CA ASN A 673 0.89 -15.09 -14.98
C ASN A 673 -0.06 -16.08 -14.31
N GLY A 674 0.26 -17.37 -14.40
CA GLY A 674 -0.41 -18.39 -13.61
C GLY A 674 0.04 -18.31 -12.16
N TYR A 675 -0.88 -18.08 -11.22
CA TYR A 675 -0.64 -18.17 -9.80
C TYR A 675 -1.02 -19.55 -9.30
N ARG A 676 -0.04 -20.32 -8.80
CA ARG A 676 -0.32 -21.59 -8.15
C ARG A 676 -0.49 -21.39 -6.65
N LEU A 677 -1.67 -21.67 -6.14
CA LEU A 677 -1.95 -21.61 -4.72
C LEU A 677 -1.16 -22.71 -4.00
N LYS A 678 -0.27 -22.33 -3.12
CA LYS A 678 0.46 -23.26 -2.25
C LYS A 678 -0.03 -23.08 -0.81
N THR A 679 -0.36 -24.18 -0.15
CA THR A 679 -0.42 -24.27 1.30
C THR A 679 0.82 -25.06 1.70
N ASP A 680 1.74 -24.43 2.37
CA ASP A 680 3.04 -25.04 2.59
C ASP A 680 3.18 -25.36 4.07
N GLU A 681 3.06 -26.66 4.43
CA GLU A 681 3.41 -27.13 5.78
C GLU A 681 4.89 -26.86 6.09
N SER A 682 5.73 -26.82 5.05
CA SER A 682 7.14 -26.44 5.15
C SER A 682 7.33 -24.98 5.59
N TYR A 683 6.35 -24.11 5.36
CA TYR A 683 6.41 -22.71 5.80
C TYR A 683 6.36 -22.58 7.34
N ASP A 684 5.48 -23.34 8.00
CA ASP A 684 5.41 -23.35 9.48
C ASP A 684 6.71 -23.95 10.08
N GLU A 685 7.29 -24.96 9.43
CA GLU A 685 8.59 -25.51 9.83
C GLU A 685 9.72 -24.50 9.63
N LEU A 686 9.70 -23.75 8.53
CA LEU A 686 10.66 -22.67 8.28
C LEU A 686 10.56 -21.58 9.32
N LEU A 687 9.33 -21.14 9.67
CA LEU A 687 9.10 -20.15 10.72
C LEU A 687 9.60 -20.62 12.08
N CYS A 688 9.43 -21.91 12.42
CA CYS A 688 10.00 -22.48 13.63
C CYS A 688 11.53 -22.38 13.64
N LYS A 689 12.19 -22.74 12.52
CA LYS A 689 13.65 -22.64 12.38
C LYS A 689 14.13 -21.20 12.48
N ILE A 690 13.44 -20.24 11.85
CA ILE A 690 13.74 -18.80 11.96
C ILE A 690 13.60 -18.34 13.41
N SER A 691 12.54 -18.77 14.09
CA SER A 691 12.31 -18.43 15.50
C SER A 691 13.38 -18.99 16.43
N GLU A 692 13.84 -20.23 16.18
CA GLU A 692 14.95 -20.84 16.93
C GLU A 692 16.29 -20.18 16.64
N ALA A 693 16.57 -19.88 15.36
CA ALA A 693 17.82 -19.24 14.94
C ALA A 693 17.94 -17.78 15.36
N SER A 694 16.82 -17.13 15.68
CA SER A 694 16.80 -15.72 16.10
C SER A 694 17.35 -15.47 17.52
N HIS A 695 18.17 -16.35 18.08
CA HIS A 695 19.14 -16.06 19.12
C HIS A 695 20.18 -15.07 18.61
N VAL A 696 19.68 -13.93 18.09
CA VAL A 696 20.55 -12.94 17.51
C VAL A 696 21.18 -12.16 18.62
N GLU A 697 22.48 -12.25 18.64
CA GLU A 697 23.35 -11.38 19.41
C GLU A 697 23.01 -9.93 19.12
N ALA A 698 22.85 -9.18 20.20
CA ALA A 698 22.88 -7.73 20.28
C ALA A 698 21.96 -6.92 19.34
N TYR A 699 21.51 -5.83 19.88
CA TYR A 699 20.78 -4.71 19.32
C TYR A 699 21.14 -4.32 17.86
N GLU A 700 22.41 -4.37 17.47
CA GLU A 700 22.87 -4.06 16.12
C GLU A 700 22.40 -5.06 15.05
N ASN A 701 22.31 -6.33 15.42
CA ASN A 701 21.79 -7.36 14.53
C ASN A 701 20.26 -7.28 14.44
N HIS A 702 19.58 -6.87 15.51
CA HIS A 702 18.14 -6.68 15.47
C HIS A 702 17.73 -5.46 14.61
N LEU A 703 18.43 -4.36 14.70
CA LEU A 703 18.22 -3.25 13.76
C LEU A 703 18.47 -3.67 12.31
N LYS A 704 19.39 -4.59 12.08
CA LYS A 704 19.55 -5.22 10.77
C LYS A 704 18.31 -6.04 10.39
N SER A 705 17.80 -6.93 11.22
CA SER A 705 16.67 -7.80 10.89
C SER A 705 15.36 -7.06 10.68
N VAL A 706 15.01 -6.10 11.54
CA VAL A 706 13.75 -5.31 11.43
C VAL A 706 13.71 -4.44 10.16
N TRP A 707 14.88 -4.06 9.64
CA TRP A 707 14.98 -3.17 8.48
C TRP A 707 15.37 -3.87 7.19
N TYR A 708 15.86 -5.14 7.27
CA TYR A 708 16.50 -5.82 6.15
C TYR A 708 15.79 -7.07 5.70
N ASP A 709 15.29 -7.90 6.63
CA ASP A 709 14.77 -9.22 6.24
C ASP A 709 13.53 -9.08 5.34
N ASP A 710 12.67 -8.09 5.61
CA ASP A 710 11.52 -7.83 4.73
C ASP A 710 11.92 -7.21 3.37
N ILE A 711 13.03 -6.49 3.31
CA ILE A 711 13.46 -5.79 2.09
C ILE A 711 14.51 -6.62 1.33
N ASP A 712 15.47 -7.24 1.99
CA ASP A 712 16.44 -8.13 1.35
C ASP A 712 15.76 -9.42 0.87
N GLU A 713 14.78 -9.99 1.60
CA GLU A 713 13.96 -11.10 1.11
C GLU A 713 13.09 -10.70 -0.09
N ILE A 714 12.49 -9.53 -0.07
CA ILE A 714 11.72 -9.00 -1.20
C ILE A 714 12.64 -8.71 -2.39
N ILE A 715 13.83 -8.18 -2.16
CA ILE A 715 14.80 -7.89 -3.21
C ILE A 715 15.45 -9.19 -3.71
N GLU A 716 15.89 -10.11 -2.84
CA GLU A 716 16.42 -11.42 -3.25
C GLU A 716 15.34 -12.27 -3.92
N MET A 717 14.09 -12.26 -3.45
CA MET A 717 12.98 -12.93 -4.13
C MET A 717 12.67 -12.30 -5.49
N GLU A 718 12.80 -10.99 -5.64
CA GLU A 718 12.61 -10.32 -6.94
C GLU A 718 13.85 -10.49 -7.85
N PHE A 719 15.06 -10.48 -7.31
CA PHE A 719 16.30 -10.74 -8.06
C PHE A 719 16.43 -12.19 -8.48
N ASN A 720 16.12 -13.15 -7.60
CA ASN A 720 16.16 -14.60 -7.94
C ASN A 720 15.00 -15.07 -8.83
N LYS A 721 13.97 -14.25 -9.04
CA LYS A 721 12.94 -14.50 -10.06
C LYS A 721 13.36 -14.06 -11.46
N HIS A 722 14.48 -13.37 -11.58
CA HIS A 722 14.98 -12.80 -12.84
C HIS A 722 16.40 -13.29 -13.23
N GLY A 723 16.98 -14.25 -12.46
CA GLY A 723 18.20 -14.97 -12.80
C GLY A 723 17.95 -16.22 -13.66
#